data_e9eb635c4820f69559ae68c576bf286f
#
_entry.id   e9eb635c4820f69559ae68c576bf286f
#
_cell.length_a   1.000
_cell.length_b   1.000
_cell.length_c   1.000
_cell.angle_alpha   90.00
_cell.angle_beta   90.00
_cell.angle_gamma   90.00
#
_symmetry.space_group_name_H-M   'P 1'
#
loop_
_entity.id
_entity.type
_entity.pdbx_description
1 polymer ?
#
loop_
_entity_poly.entity_id
_entity_poly.type
_entity_poly.pdbx_seq_one_letter_code
_entity_poly.pdbx_strand_id
1 'polypeptide(L)'
;MDSNDIDMQDVSGSNRLTPGVVNDVTLAPAIGTVYTKDLFQEVTYSTTAEGTSPHAPLFNQNSLVINPNNGLQADTRSLSDYPKSKRTGLVYNVQMMLHAPINYSRDGEHDSSIQDDLDDFRSSHPEEPRRISHIYAKLKGANLVTQMVHLPCPEATPEQALLVHSDHVWQELQKTLFMSHEQIREEWADYEHNSLYVNNQTALASRLSCGGVISACEAVVRGVVRNAIAVVRPPGHHAEPDKSLGFCFLNNVAVATKVIQRDHGVKKIMIVDWDVHHGNGTQRAFFDDPNVLYVSIHRHDGGRFYPCSDFGALDVTGVGAGEGKTVNIPWPQAGFGDGDYFYAFQEVVMPIGYEFAPDLVIISAGFDAAEGDELGECKVTPGAYAQMTHMLMGLAGGKVVVALEGGYNLDAISNSAEAVARALTGDVLDLMPPMRPSQLGNEVIYQVVKMQAQYWHCLRGKRSAPLDVLKETEEDAVDLRDVLKHYRAHRMCEKHKLFVVPLANPDLDRLFPDQVLTDRNLFTAKTVVLFVHDFGNFWHEPRNTSIMDGDLEKSRLVEQSNQVIEWIKEKDFSLIDVNTTVAFPVYRSAMPATKEKWVTKQAPRPWIQLMRYIWDNYLSLLDCENIILFGFGTGCDSIMSLVNNREIEEKVTTVIQVGGMNTLVRPDPTQDEKREWFRSHSRLYLPEDHPVLDDRKLRMRLRTQIMVTDGVSPLDVLPAALSGIKTYVDQCLQDRAAPVVAPAGLGVPR
;
A
#
# COMPACT_ATOMS: atom_id res chain seq x y z
N MET A 1 -1.41 -62.45 -14.50
CA MET A 1 -2.49 -62.95 -15.35
C MET A 1 -3.11 -61.73 -15.91
N ASP A 2 -2.74 -61.39 -16.91
CA ASP A 2 -2.65 -61.29 -18.40
C ASP A 2 -2.90 -59.81 -18.75
N SER A 3 -1.96 -59.09 -19.14
CA SER A 3 -1.31 -58.85 -20.47
C SER A 3 -2.28 -58.76 -21.64
N ASN A 4 -2.32 -57.57 -22.27
CA ASN A 4 -2.35 -57.48 -23.72
C ASN A 4 -1.87 -56.09 -24.19
N ASP A 5 -0.70 -56.12 -24.77
CA ASP A 5 -0.10 -55.16 -25.71
C ASP A 5 -0.88 -55.10 -27.00
N ILE A 6 -1.03 -53.93 -27.63
CA ILE A 6 -1.18 -53.80 -29.08
C ILE A 6 -0.38 -52.60 -29.60
N ASP A 7 0.41 -52.90 -30.57
CA ASP A 7 1.45 -52.23 -31.32
C ASP A 7 1.15 -50.88 -31.94
N MET A 8 2.26 -50.16 -32.08
CA MET A 8 2.48 -49.05 -33.02
C MET A 8 2.40 -49.47 -34.48
N GLN A 9 1.87 -48.62 -35.33
CA GLN A 9 2.33 -48.48 -36.74
C GLN A 9 2.38 -47.01 -37.20
N ASP A 10 3.57 -46.59 -37.56
CA ASP A 10 3.94 -45.44 -38.37
C ASP A 10 3.22 -45.41 -39.74
N VAL A 11 2.76 -44.19 -40.14
CA VAL A 11 2.69 -43.87 -41.57
C VAL A 11 3.17 -42.43 -41.77
N SER A 12 4.38 -42.32 -42.31
CA SER A 12 4.92 -41.15 -42.94
C SER A 12 4.28 -40.92 -44.33
N GLY A 13 3.89 -39.69 -44.62
CA GLY A 13 3.39 -39.30 -45.94
C GLY A 13 3.63 -37.82 -46.23
N SER A 14 4.80 -37.52 -46.77
CA SER A 14 5.13 -36.22 -47.33
C SER A 14 4.33 -35.91 -48.60
N ASN A 15 3.76 -34.71 -48.73
CA ASN A 15 3.50 -34.12 -50.02
C ASN A 15 3.75 -32.59 -50.00
N ARG A 16 4.81 -32.20 -50.66
CA ARG A 16 5.06 -30.84 -51.13
C ARG A 16 4.14 -30.58 -52.34
N LEU A 17 3.49 -29.40 -52.36
CA LEU A 17 3.00 -28.78 -53.59
C LEU A 17 3.42 -27.31 -53.64
N THR A 18 4.01 -26.95 -54.73
CA THR A 18 4.54 -25.68 -55.19
C THR A 18 3.41 -24.70 -55.61
N PRO A 19 3.70 -23.39 -55.75
CA PRO A 19 2.70 -22.34 -55.86
C PRO A 19 2.20 -22.17 -57.31
N GLY A 20 0.89 -21.95 -57.46
CA GLY A 20 0.21 -21.63 -58.73
C GLY A 20 -0.32 -20.19 -58.72
N VAL A 21 -0.06 -19.57 -59.85
CA VAL A 21 -0.21 -18.21 -60.29
C VAL A 21 -1.67 -17.69 -60.25
N VAL A 22 -1.77 -16.43 -59.88
CA VAL A 22 -2.80 -15.40 -59.95
C VAL A 22 -3.69 -15.45 -61.19
N ASN A 23 -4.97 -15.19 -60.99
CA ASN A 23 -5.78 -14.46 -61.97
C ASN A 23 -6.75 -13.49 -61.31
N ASP A 24 -6.74 -12.26 -61.81
CA ASP A 24 -7.57 -11.11 -61.54
C ASP A 24 -9.07 -11.46 -61.48
N VAL A 25 -9.74 -10.99 -60.44
CA VAL A 25 -11.15 -10.79 -60.44
C VAL A 25 -11.45 -9.33 -60.04
N THR A 26 -12.00 -8.64 -61.00
CA THR A 26 -12.51 -7.28 -60.96
C THR A 26 -13.35 -6.97 -59.73
N LEU A 27 -13.04 -5.88 -59.06
CA LEU A 27 -13.78 -5.20 -58.01
C LEU A 27 -15.15 -4.75 -58.53
N ALA A 28 -16.21 -5.20 -57.88
CA ALA A 28 -17.51 -4.54 -57.89
C ALA A 28 -17.50 -3.41 -56.81
N PRO A 29 -18.20 -2.29 -57.03
CA PRO A 29 -18.08 -1.11 -56.20
C PRO A 29 -18.66 -1.32 -54.83
N ALA A 30 -17.94 -0.89 -53.79
CA ALA A 30 -18.39 -0.79 -52.41
C ALA A 30 -19.70 0.05 -52.34
N ILE A 31 -20.72 -0.51 -51.74
CA ILE A 31 -21.89 0.23 -51.29
C ILE A 31 -21.41 1.11 -50.15
N GLY A 32 -21.20 2.38 -50.47
CA GLY A 32 -20.95 3.39 -49.44
C GLY A 32 -22.15 3.53 -48.51
N THR A 33 -21.92 3.27 -47.26
CA THR A 33 -22.87 3.60 -46.21
C THR A 33 -22.95 5.12 -46.12
N VAL A 34 -24.03 5.68 -46.64
CA VAL A 34 -24.37 7.09 -46.53
C VAL A 34 -24.80 7.32 -45.08
N TYR A 35 -23.91 7.85 -44.25
CA TYR A 35 -24.32 8.45 -43.00
C TYR A 35 -25.10 9.72 -43.34
N THR A 36 -26.41 9.67 -43.21
CA THR A 36 -27.25 10.86 -43.31
C THR A 36 -26.99 11.75 -42.12
N LYS A 37 -26.45 12.92 -42.38
CA LYS A 37 -26.14 13.99 -41.43
C LYS A 37 -27.37 14.57 -40.71
N ASP A 38 -28.54 14.03 -40.97
CA ASP A 38 -29.82 14.62 -40.57
C ASP A 38 -30.45 13.99 -39.30
N LEU A 39 -29.75 13.08 -38.60
CA LEU A 39 -30.24 12.46 -37.36
C LEU A 39 -29.70 13.16 -36.09
N PHE A 40 -28.87 14.20 -36.22
CA PHE A 40 -28.45 15.04 -35.10
C PHE A 40 -29.10 16.45 -35.22
N GLN A 41 -30.42 16.50 -35.24
CA GLN A 41 -31.11 17.76 -34.94
C GLN A 41 -31.19 17.93 -33.42
N GLU A 42 -30.62 19.03 -33.02
CA GLU A 42 -30.54 19.68 -31.72
C GLU A 42 -31.77 19.43 -30.84
N VAL A 43 -31.55 18.76 -29.70
CA VAL A 43 -32.41 18.94 -28.54
C VAL A 43 -32.00 20.24 -27.86
N THR A 44 -32.58 21.35 -28.29
CA THR A 44 -32.50 22.62 -27.60
C THR A 44 -33.32 22.54 -26.33
N TYR A 45 -32.65 22.54 -25.19
CA TYR A 45 -33.36 22.80 -23.94
C TYR A 45 -33.70 24.28 -23.87
N SER A 46 -34.98 24.63 -23.94
CA SER A 46 -35.47 25.94 -23.61
C SER A 46 -35.38 26.15 -22.10
N THR A 47 -34.42 26.96 -21.67
CA THR A 47 -34.40 27.51 -20.32
C THR A 47 -35.35 28.70 -20.28
N THR A 48 -36.53 28.53 -19.69
CA THR A 48 -37.29 29.66 -19.17
C THR A 48 -36.65 30.07 -17.84
N ALA A 49 -36.07 31.28 -17.85
CA ALA A 49 -35.56 31.93 -16.65
C ALA A 49 -36.75 32.43 -15.80
N GLU A 50 -36.67 32.14 -14.49
CA GLU A 50 -37.09 33.10 -13.46
C GLU A 50 -36.72 32.53 -12.06
N GLY A 51 -35.92 33.28 -11.29
CA GLY A 51 -35.67 32.94 -9.86
C GLY A 51 -34.27 33.34 -9.38
N THR A 52 -34.11 34.60 -9.06
CA THR A 52 -32.93 35.20 -8.42
C THR A 52 -32.52 34.54 -7.09
N SER A 53 -31.27 34.19 -6.91
CA SER A 53 -30.57 34.22 -5.63
C SER A 53 -29.05 34.35 -5.83
N PRO A 54 -28.34 35.14 -5.02
CA PRO A 54 -27.00 35.60 -5.30
C PRO A 54 -25.91 34.70 -4.64
N HIS A 55 -24.71 34.81 -5.22
CA HIS A 55 -23.42 34.26 -4.76
C HIS A 55 -23.07 32.82 -5.13
N ALA A 56 -22.67 32.66 -6.40
CA ALA A 56 -21.67 31.67 -6.77
C ALA A 56 -20.40 32.39 -7.22
N PRO A 57 -19.19 31.94 -6.83
CA PRO A 57 -17.96 32.59 -7.29
C PRO A 57 -17.77 32.31 -8.77
N LEU A 58 -17.44 33.37 -9.48
CA LEU A 58 -17.11 33.42 -10.90
C LEU A 58 -16.03 32.40 -11.25
N PHE A 59 -16.42 31.35 -11.96
CA PHE A 59 -15.50 30.52 -12.71
C PHE A 59 -14.87 31.37 -13.83
N ASN A 60 -13.58 31.55 -13.73
CA ASN A 60 -12.78 32.15 -14.79
C ASN A 60 -12.77 31.17 -15.97
N GLN A 61 -13.60 31.43 -16.96
CA GLN A 61 -13.63 30.71 -18.23
C GLN A 61 -12.36 31.08 -19.02
N ASN A 62 -11.23 30.43 -18.71
CA ASN A 62 -10.25 30.16 -19.75
C ASN A 62 -10.71 28.90 -20.47
N SER A 63 -11.77 29.04 -21.21
CA SER A 63 -12.24 28.12 -22.21
C SER A 63 -11.12 27.81 -23.19
N LEU A 64 -10.88 26.52 -23.40
CA LEU A 64 -10.28 26.05 -24.64
C LEU A 64 -11.14 26.54 -25.80
N VAL A 65 -10.72 27.64 -26.42
CA VAL A 65 -11.27 28.09 -27.69
C VAL A 65 -10.75 27.11 -28.75
N ILE A 66 -11.57 26.15 -29.09
CA ILE A 66 -11.35 25.34 -30.28
C ILE A 66 -11.66 26.29 -31.46
N ASN A 67 -10.64 26.76 -32.11
CA ASN A 67 -10.76 27.51 -33.34
C ASN A 67 -11.01 26.51 -34.50
N PRO A 68 -12.19 26.51 -35.14
CA PRO A 68 -12.56 25.51 -36.12
C PRO A 68 -11.78 25.58 -37.46
N ASN A 69 -10.86 26.52 -37.59
CA ASN A 69 -10.12 26.76 -38.83
C ASN A 69 -8.62 26.37 -38.80
N ASN A 70 -8.13 25.78 -37.74
CA ASN A 70 -6.77 25.23 -37.75
C ASN A 70 -6.86 23.73 -37.76
N GLY A 71 -6.47 23.12 -38.90
CA GLY A 71 -6.25 21.68 -38.98
C GLY A 71 -5.33 21.20 -37.87
N LEU A 72 -5.59 20.00 -37.38
CA LEU A 72 -4.84 19.26 -36.35
C LEU A 72 -3.32 19.39 -36.59
N GLN A 73 -2.70 20.42 -36.05
CA GLN A 73 -1.27 20.40 -35.78
C GLN A 73 -1.09 19.54 -34.53
N ALA A 74 -0.43 18.40 -34.68
CA ALA A 74 0.01 17.59 -33.56
C ALA A 74 0.75 18.52 -32.57
N ASP A 75 0.31 18.53 -31.31
CA ASP A 75 0.96 19.29 -30.26
C ASP A 75 2.38 18.73 -30.08
N THR A 76 3.36 19.43 -30.63
CA THR A 76 4.77 19.02 -30.62
C THR A 76 5.47 19.31 -29.30
N ARG A 77 4.73 19.80 -28.28
CA ARG A 77 5.27 20.06 -26.96
C ARG A 77 5.71 18.74 -26.31
N SER A 78 6.89 18.72 -25.73
CA SER A 78 7.36 17.58 -24.96
C SER A 78 6.53 17.45 -23.67
N LEU A 79 6.39 16.24 -23.12
CA LEU A 79 5.72 15.97 -21.86
C LEU A 79 6.29 16.79 -20.68
N SER A 80 7.50 17.34 -20.82
CA SER A 80 8.15 18.22 -19.84
C SER A 80 7.60 19.65 -19.83
N ASP A 81 6.87 20.07 -20.85
CA ASP A 81 6.44 21.47 -21.06
C ASP A 81 5.12 21.81 -20.36
N TYR A 82 4.46 20.83 -19.76
CA TYR A 82 3.24 21.03 -18.99
C TYR A 82 3.53 21.33 -17.52
N PRO A 83 2.86 22.33 -16.90
CA PRO A 83 3.01 22.59 -15.47
C PRO A 83 2.50 21.37 -14.66
N LYS A 84 3.35 20.84 -13.79
CA LYS A 84 2.99 19.68 -12.94
C LYS A 84 1.94 20.09 -11.91
N SER A 85 0.69 19.67 -12.12
CA SER A 85 -0.36 19.79 -11.12
C SER A 85 -0.09 18.87 -9.92
N LYS A 86 -0.45 19.34 -8.72
CA LYS A 86 -0.42 18.52 -7.50
C LYS A 86 -1.79 17.92 -7.16
N ARG A 87 -2.83 18.22 -7.93
CA ARG A 87 -4.21 17.81 -7.66
C ARG A 87 -4.52 16.45 -8.26
N THR A 88 -5.42 15.74 -7.61
CA THR A 88 -5.99 14.46 -8.08
C THR A 88 -7.21 14.71 -8.96
N GLY A 89 -7.35 13.97 -10.05
CA GLY A 89 -8.54 13.98 -10.92
C GLY A 89 -9.61 13.00 -10.46
N LEU A 90 -10.87 13.33 -10.67
CA LEU A 90 -12.02 12.46 -10.43
C LEU A 90 -12.88 12.39 -11.68
N VAL A 91 -13.12 11.18 -12.18
CA VAL A 91 -14.14 10.89 -13.20
C VAL A 91 -15.32 10.21 -12.52
N TYR A 92 -16.51 10.75 -12.75
CA TYR A 92 -17.79 10.16 -12.35
C TYR A 92 -18.90 10.70 -13.24
N ASN A 93 -19.77 9.84 -13.72
CA ASN A 93 -20.97 10.26 -14.46
C ASN A 93 -22.17 9.40 -14.03
N VAL A 94 -23.20 10.06 -13.53
CA VAL A 94 -24.44 9.41 -13.04
C VAL A 94 -25.17 8.63 -14.13
N GLN A 95 -25.00 8.98 -15.43
CA GLN A 95 -25.64 8.27 -16.53
C GLN A 95 -25.18 6.80 -16.63
N MET A 96 -24.00 6.47 -16.14
CA MET A 96 -23.58 5.08 -16.07
C MET A 96 -24.45 4.21 -15.15
N MET A 97 -25.22 4.82 -14.25
CA MET A 97 -26.23 4.10 -13.43
C MET A 97 -27.46 3.64 -14.22
N LEU A 98 -27.64 4.13 -15.45
CA LEU A 98 -28.74 3.71 -16.30
C LEU A 98 -28.57 2.29 -16.86
N HIS A 99 -27.38 1.74 -16.88
CA HIS A 99 -27.11 0.34 -17.11
C HIS A 99 -27.56 -0.47 -15.89
N ALA A 100 -28.67 -1.16 -15.99
CA ALA A 100 -29.27 -1.93 -14.90
C ALA A 100 -30.07 -3.10 -15.45
N PRO A 101 -30.21 -4.19 -14.69
CA PRO A 101 -31.18 -5.25 -15.07
C PRO A 101 -32.58 -4.68 -15.31
N ILE A 102 -33.32 -5.28 -16.21
CA ILE A 102 -34.67 -4.75 -16.65
C ILE A 102 -35.61 -4.57 -15.45
N ASN A 103 -35.51 -5.40 -14.43
CA ASN A 103 -36.38 -5.39 -13.25
C ASN A 103 -35.75 -4.68 -12.04
N TYR A 104 -34.72 -3.88 -12.27
CA TYR A 104 -34.01 -3.16 -11.18
C TYR A 104 -34.91 -2.03 -10.61
N SER A 105 -35.24 -2.10 -9.32
CA SER A 105 -35.91 -1.03 -8.58
C SER A 105 -34.90 -0.22 -7.77
N ARG A 106 -34.94 1.11 -7.93
CA ARG A 106 -33.98 2.05 -7.33
C ARG A 106 -34.06 2.10 -5.81
N ASP A 107 -35.23 1.80 -5.25
CA ASP A 107 -35.54 1.99 -3.83
C ASP A 107 -35.65 0.66 -3.04
N GLY A 108 -35.39 -0.49 -3.69
CA GLY A 108 -35.54 -1.80 -3.05
C GLY A 108 -37.02 -2.18 -2.79
N GLU A 109 -37.96 -1.32 -3.19
CA GLU A 109 -39.39 -1.63 -3.15
C GLU A 109 -39.78 -2.41 -4.41
N HIS A 110 -40.26 -3.63 -4.21
CA HIS A 110 -40.74 -4.47 -5.28
C HIS A 110 -42.06 -3.92 -5.80
N ASP A 111 -42.14 -3.61 -7.09
CA ASP A 111 -43.42 -3.41 -7.75
C ASP A 111 -44.15 -4.74 -7.81
N SER A 112 -45.06 -4.95 -6.83
CA SER A 112 -45.87 -6.15 -6.69
C SER A 112 -46.94 -6.29 -7.75
N SER A 113 -46.98 -5.42 -8.77
CA SER A 113 -48.01 -5.40 -9.82
C SER A 113 -47.67 -6.30 -11.02
N ILE A 114 -46.45 -6.86 -11.10
CA ILE A 114 -46.09 -7.83 -12.16
C ILE A 114 -45.99 -9.22 -11.52
N GLN A 115 -47.15 -9.82 -11.39
CA GLN A 115 -47.29 -11.19 -10.94
C GLN A 115 -47.38 -12.06 -12.19
N ASP A 116 -46.28 -12.67 -12.63
CA ASP A 116 -46.27 -13.89 -13.45
C ASP A 116 -44.84 -14.49 -13.52
N ASP A 117 -44.77 -15.77 -13.20
CA ASP A 117 -43.76 -16.81 -13.55
C ASP A 117 -42.24 -16.50 -13.54
N LEU A 118 -41.80 -15.38 -12.91
CA LEU A 118 -40.42 -14.91 -12.91
C LEU A 118 -39.79 -14.95 -11.52
N ASP A 119 -40.21 -15.83 -10.63
CA ASP A 119 -39.64 -15.96 -9.27
C ASP A 119 -38.14 -16.34 -9.26
N ASP A 120 -37.61 -16.85 -10.36
CA ASP A 120 -36.20 -17.17 -10.55
C ASP A 120 -35.33 -15.94 -10.94
N PHE A 121 -35.92 -14.82 -11.35
CA PHE A 121 -35.24 -13.60 -11.80
C PHE A 121 -35.01 -12.56 -10.70
N ARG A 122 -35.36 -12.87 -9.45
CA ARG A 122 -35.30 -11.94 -8.30
C ARG A 122 -33.96 -11.83 -7.60
N SER A 123 -32.91 -12.47 -8.09
CA SER A 123 -31.60 -12.25 -7.53
C SER A 123 -31.06 -10.86 -7.93
N SER A 124 -30.78 -10.00 -6.98
CA SER A 124 -30.09 -8.74 -7.21
C SER A 124 -28.75 -9.06 -7.89
N HIS A 125 -28.62 -8.65 -9.17
CA HIS A 125 -27.35 -8.86 -9.88
C HIS A 125 -26.21 -8.16 -9.12
N PRO A 126 -25.05 -8.80 -8.87
CA PRO A 126 -24.01 -8.23 -8.05
C PRO A 126 -23.42 -6.94 -8.65
N GLU A 127 -23.27 -6.88 -9.99
CA GLU A 127 -22.90 -5.65 -10.68
C GLU A 127 -24.14 -4.77 -10.84
N GLU A 128 -24.28 -3.74 -10.03
CA GLU A 128 -25.45 -2.89 -9.92
C GLU A 128 -25.10 -1.38 -9.88
N PRO A 129 -26.06 -0.50 -10.24
CA PRO A 129 -25.83 0.95 -10.27
C PRO A 129 -25.36 1.57 -8.95
N ARG A 130 -25.76 1.02 -7.80
CA ARG A 130 -25.40 1.54 -6.48
C ARG A 130 -23.91 1.47 -6.20
N ARG A 131 -23.16 0.59 -6.84
CA ARG A 131 -21.71 0.48 -6.67
C ARG A 131 -21.03 1.84 -6.82
N ILE A 132 -21.21 2.54 -7.94
CA ILE A 132 -20.58 3.84 -8.19
C ILE A 132 -21.20 4.98 -7.37
N SER A 133 -22.51 4.93 -7.07
CA SER A 133 -23.14 5.98 -6.27
C SER A 133 -22.74 5.91 -4.79
N HIS A 134 -22.55 4.72 -4.23
CA HIS A 134 -22.05 4.54 -2.87
C HIS A 134 -20.60 5.02 -2.74
N ILE A 135 -19.72 4.68 -3.71
CA ILE A 135 -18.37 5.23 -3.76
C ILE A 135 -18.42 6.77 -3.80
N TYR A 136 -19.20 7.36 -4.72
CA TYR A 136 -19.26 8.81 -4.85
C TYR A 136 -19.81 9.48 -3.59
N ALA A 137 -20.84 8.92 -2.98
CA ALA A 137 -21.42 9.41 -1.73
C ALA A 137 -20.39 9.35 -0.58
N LYS A 138 -19.63 8.26 -0.51
CA LYS A 138 -18.56 8.07 0.48
C LYS A 138 -17.45 9.12 0.32
N LEU A 139 -16.93 9.30 -0.90
CA LEU A 139 -15.92 10.31 -1.22
C LEU A 139 -16.43 11.73 -0.91
N LYS A 140 -17.71 12.01 -1.18
CA LYS A 140 -18.35 13.30 -0.88
C LYS A 140 -18.47 13.49 0.64
N GLY A 141 -18.91 12.47 1.37
CA GLY A 141 -19.00 12.48 2.84
C GLY A 141 -17.65 12.73 3.51
N ALA A 142 -16.57 12.16 2.94
CA ALA A 142 -15.20 12.36 3.37
C ALA A 142 -14.58 13.69 2.91
N ASN A 143 -15.35 14.56 2.25
CA ASN A 143 -14.90 15.84 1.69
C ASN A 143 -13.75 15.74 0.66
N LEU A 144 -13.55 14.56 0.05
CA LEU A 144 -12.51 14.34 -0.96
C LEU A 144 -12.90 14.91 -2.33
N VAL A 145 -14.18 14.84 -2.69
CA VAL A 145 -14.69 15.34 -3.98
C VAL A 145 -14.35 16.82 -4.21
N THR A 146 -14.40 17.65 -3.16
CA THR A 146 -14.07 19.09 -3.25
C THR A 146 -12.57 19.35 -3.40
N GLN A 147 -11.73 18.41 -3.04
CA GLN A 147 -10.28 18.49 -3.16
C GLN A 147 -9.78 18.03 -4.54
N MET A 148 -10.61 17.30 -5.27
CA MET A 148 -10.29 16.74 -6.58
C MET A 148 -10.73 17.65 -7.73
N VAL A 149 -10.12 17.48 -8.90
CA VAL A 149 -10.53 18.10 -10.15
C VAL A 149 -11.51 17.18 -10.85
N HIS A 150 -12.75 17.64 -11.05
CA HIS A 150 -13.68 16.90 -11.88
C HIS A 150 -13.22 16.91 -13.33
N LEU A 151 -12.98 15.72 -13.86
CA LEU A 151 -12.59 15.52 -15.25
C LEU A 151 -13.83 15.25 -16.10
N PRO A 152 -13.82 15.62 -17.38
CA PRO A 152 -14.89 15.28 -18.31
C PRO A 152 -14.98 13.76 -18.47
N CYS A 153 -16.20 13.27 -18.71
CA CYS A 153 -16.46 11.85 -18.96
C CYS A 153 -17.15 11.73 -20.33
N PRO A 154 -16.41 11.87 -21.44
CA PRO A 154 -16.95 11.71 -22.78
C PRO A 154 -17.27 10.25 -23.09
N GLU A 155 -18.10 10.00 -24.10
CA GLU A 155 -18.26 8.69 -24.65
C GLU A 155 -17.03 8.27 -25.47
N ALA A 156 -16.57 7.03 -25.32
CA ALA A 156 -15.54 6.48 -26.21
C ALA A 156 -16.06 6.40 -27.65
N THR A 157 -15.21 6.79 -28.59
CA THR A 157 -15.56 6.73 -30.02
C THR A 157 -15.31 5.34 -30.61
N PRO A 158 -15.93 5.01 -31.76
CA PRO A 158 -15.64 3.75 -32.47
C PRO A 158 -14.14 3.57 -32.74
N GLU A 159 -13.45 4.64 -33.20
CA GLU A 159 -12.04 4.60 -33.55
C GLU A 159 -11.15 4.34 -32.33
N GLN A 160 -11.60 4.70 -31.13
CA GLN A 160 -10.91 4.39 -29.88
C GLN A 160 -11.15 2.93 -29.49
N ALA A 161 -12.39 2.49 -29.46
CA ALA A 161 -12.75 1.12 -29.07
C ALA A 161 -12.12 0.08 -30.00
N LEU A 162 -12.09 0.33 -31.32
CA LEU A 162 -11.51 -0.55 -32.35
C LEU A 162 -9.96 -0.65 -32.29
N LEU A 163 -9.30 0.08 -31.40
CA LEU A 163 -7.86 -0.16 -31.12
C LEU A 163 -7.62 -1.48 -30.38
N VAL A 164 -8.63 -1.99 -29.73
CA VAL A 164 -8.59 -3.22 -28.93
C VAL A 164 -9.63 -4.22 -29.42
N HIS A 165 -10.86 -3.78 -29.64
CA HIS A 165 -11.97 -4.64 -29.94
C HIS A 165 -12.22 -4.78 -31.44
N SER A 166 -12.76 -5.93 -31.85
CA SER A 166 -13.25 -6.14 -33.20
C SER A 166 -14.50 -5.30 -33.48
N ASP A 167 -14.77 -5.06 -34.77
CA ASP A 167 -16.00 -4.40 -35.20
C ASP A 167 -17.24 -5.17 -34.73
N HIS A 168 -17.15 -6.49 -34.64
CA HIS A 168 -18.25 -7.32 -34.14
C HIS A 168 -18.65 -6.96 -32.70
N VAL A 169 -17.67 -6.86 -31.78
CA VAL A 169 -17.93 -6.47 -30.38
C VAL A 169 -18.58 -5.07 -30.31
N TRP A 170 -18.08 -4.14 -31.13
CA TRP A 170 -18.67 -2.80 -31.18
C TRP A 170 -20.11 -2.83 -31.70
N GLN A 171 -20.41 -3.56 -32.76
CA GLN A 171 -21.74 -3.64 -33.34
C GLN A 171 -22.74 -4.34 -32.40
N GLU A 172 -22.33 -5.42 -31.73
CA GLU A 172 -23.18 -6.10 -30.75
C GLU A 172 -23.49 -5.15 -29.55
N LEU A 173 -22.54 -4.36 -29.10
CA LEU A 173 -22.76 -3.36 -28.08
C LEU A 173 -23.77 -2.29 -28.58
N GLN A 174 -23.59 -1.77 -29.80
CA GLN A 174 -24.52 -0.77 -30.37
C GLN A 174 -25.93 -1.32 -30.60
N LYS A 175 -26.09 -2.61 -30.91
CA LYS A 175 -27.37 -3.29 -31.06
C LYS A 175 -28.26 -3.10 -29.82
N THR A 176 -27.68 -3.11 -28.63
CA THR A 176 -28.41 -2.94 -27.35
C THR A 176 -29.23 -1.64 -27.29
N LEU A 177 -28.82 -0.57 -27.99
CA LEU A 177 -29.58 0.70 -28.05
C LEU A 177 -30.97 0.56 -28.61
N PHE A 178 -31.19 -0.41 -29.50
CA PHE A 178 -32.39 -0.54 -30.29
C PHE A 178 -33.22 -1.79 -29.97
N MET A 179 -32.74 -2.64 -29.05
CA MET A 179 -33.46 -3.87 -28.66
C MET A 179 -34.74 -3.53 -27.90
N SER A 180 -35.83 -4.18 -28.27
CA SER A 180 -37.03 -4.16 -27.44
C SER A 180 -36.85 -5.01 -26.18
N HIS A 181 -37.70 -4.80 -25.16
CA HIS A 181 -37.67 -5.64 -23.96
C HIS A 181 -37.95 -7.12 -24.28
N GLU A 182 -38.74 -7.42 -25.31
CA GLU A 182 -38.97 -8.79 -25.79
C GLU A 182 -37.68 -9.38 -26.36
N GLN A 183 -36.98 -8.66 -27.25
CA GLN A 183 -35.70 -9.11 -27.81
C GLN A 183 -34.64 -9.35 -26.72
N ILE A 184 -34.56 -8.46 -25.72
CA ILE A 184 -33.63 -8.67 -24.61
C ILE A 184 -33.96 -9.94 -23.81
N ARG A 185 -35.28 -10.25 -23.64
CA ARG A 185 -35.70 -11.49 -22.98
C ARG A 185 -35.44 -12.73 -23.83
N GLU A 186 -35.60 -12.65 -25.13
CA GLU A 186 -35.32 -13.76 -26.07
C GLU A 186 -33.80 -14.08 -26.09
N GLU A 187 -32.96 -13.06 -26.07
CA GLU A 187 -31.48 -13.19 -26.09
C GLU A 187 -30.90 -13.32 -24.68
N TRP A 188 -31.70 -13.33 -23.63
CA TRP A 188 -31.23 -13.36 -22.24
C TRP A 188 -30.25 -14.49 -21.96
N ALA A 189 -30.55 -15.71 -22.38
CA ALA A 189 -29.74 -16.89 -22.16
C ALA A 189 -28.30 -16.75 -22.77
N ASP A 190 -28.19 -16.07 -23.91
CA ASP A 190 -26.92 -15.84 -24.59
C ASP A 190 -26.08 -14.80 -23.82
N TYR A 191 -26.70 -13.74 -23.28
CA TYR A 191 -26.05 -12.78 -22.42
C TYR A 191 -25.64 -13.41 -21.08
N GLU A 192 -26.52 -14.14 -20.41
CA GLU A 192 -26.25 -14.81 -19.14
C GLU A 192 -25.15 -15.87 -19.27
N HIS A 193 -25.09 -16.61 -20.37
CA HIS A 193 -24.01 -17.56 -20.66
C HIS A 193 -22.61 -16.87 -20.63
N ASN A 194 -22.56 -15.61 -21.00
CA ASN A 194 -21.35 -14.79 -20.94
C ASN A 194 -21.26 -13.96 -19.65
N SER A 195 -22.08 -14.24 -18.65
CA SER A 195 -22.18 -13.44 -17.42
C SER A 195 -22.45 -11.96 -17.73
N LEU A 196 -23.39 -11.65 -18.59
CA LEU A 196 -23.79 -10.30 -18.98
C LEU A 196 -25.29 -10.10 -18.78
N TYR A 197 -25.68 -8.87 -18.56
CA TYR A 197 -27.05 -8.40 -18.73
C TYR A 197 -27.04 -7.12 -19.56
N VAL A 198 -28.13 -6.83 -20.25
CA VAL A 198 -28.23 -5.66 -21.11
C VAL A 198 -29.56 -4.93 -20.95
N ASN A 199 -29.53 -3.65 -21.23
CA ASN A 199 -30.69 -2.80 -21.46
C ASN A 199 -30.37 -1.75 -22.53
N ASN A 200 -31.30 -0.88 -22.88
CA ASN A 200 -31.10 0.15 -23.91
C ASN A 200 -30.08 1.24 -23.52
N GLN A 201 -29.55 1.25 -22.29
CA GLN A 201 -28.57 2.19 -21.82
C GLN A 201 -27.17 1.55 -21.70
N THR A 202 -27.05 0.26 -21.92
CA THR A 202 -25.80 -0.49 -21.81
C THR A 202 -24.70 0.09 -22.68
N ALA A 203 -24.99 0.35 -23.96
CA ALA A 203 -24.04 0.93 -24.89
C ALA A 203 -23.57 2.33 -24.46
N LEU A 204 -24.48 3.17 -23.98
CA LEU A 204 -24.15 4.50 -23.46
C LEU A 204 -23.23 4.39 -22.24
N ALA A 205 -23.61 3.58 -21.26
CA ALA A 205 -22.83 3.41 -20.02
C ALA A 205 -21.45 2.84 -20.31
N SER A 206 -21.32 1.85 -21.19
CA SER A 206 -20.04 1.24 -21.60
C SER A 206 -19.12 2.25 -22.29
N ARG A 207 -19.68 3.08 -23.17
CA ARG A 207 -18.90 4.14 -23.84
C ARG A 207 -18.47 5.23 -22.86
N LEU A 208 -19.33 5.61 -21.91
CA LEU A 208 -18.97 6.57 -20.86
C LEU A 208 -17.91 6.00 -19.91
N SER A 209 -18.02 4.74 -19.53
CA SER A 209 -17.02 4.05 -18.70
C SER A 209 -15.64 4.08 -19.37
N CYS A 210 -15.56 3.60 -20.60
CA CYS A 210 -14.34 3.56 -21.38
C CYS A 210 -13.77 4.98 -21.64
N GLY A 211 -14.60 5.91 -22.11
CA GLY A 211 -14.20 7.29 -22.38
C GLY A 211 -13.79 8.06 -21.11
N GLY A 212 -14.39 7.72 -19.97
CA GLY A 212 -14.00 8.25 -18.66
C GLY A 212 -12.58 7.84 -18.26
N VAL A 213 -12.21 6.57 -18.46
CA VAL A 213 -10.84 6.08 -18.19
C VAL A 213 -9.83 6.70 -19.16
N ILE A 214 -10.18 6.82 -20.45
CA ILE A 214 -9.36 7.56 -21.43
C ILE A 214 -9.09 8.99 -20.94
N SER A 215 -10.14 9.71 -20.56
CA SER A 215 -10.04 11.10 -20.08
C SER A 215 -9.17 11.24 -18.84
N ALA A 216 -9.26 10.29 -17.90
CA ALA A 216 -8.40 10.25 -16.72
C ALA A 216 -6.93 10.07 -17.10
N CYS A 217 -6.63 9.12 -17.99
CA CYS A 217 -5.27 8.88 -18.47
C CYS A 217 -4.70 10.09 -19.21
N GLU A 218 -5.47 10.70 -20.12
CA GLU A 218 -5.06 11.91 -20.84
C GLU A 218 -4.76 13.08 -19.89
N ALA A 219 -5.62 13.30 -18.89
CA ALA A 219 -5.42 14.38 -17.92
C ALA A 219 -4.13 14.19 -17.11
N VAL A 220 -3.80 12.95 -16.74
CA VAL A 220 -2.57 12.61 -16.02
C VAL A 220 -1.33 12.76 -16.90
N VAL A 221 -1.37 12.21 -18.13
CA VAL A 221 -0.23 12.26 -19.06
C VAL A 221 0.08 13.69 -19.45
N ARG A 222 -0.96 14.53 -19.69
CA ARG A 222 -0.82 15.95 -20.01
C ARG A 222 -0.46 16.82 -18.79
N GLY A 223 -0.41 16.26 -17.60
CA GLY A 223 -0.08 16.98 -16.37
C GLY A 223 -1.17 17.95 -15.90
N VAL A 224 -2.41 17.83 -16.40
CA VAL A 224 -3.57 18.58 -15.90
C VAL A 224 -3.85 18.23 -14.45
N VAL A 225 -3.69 16.96 -14.12
CA VAL A 225 -3.70 16.42 -12.76
C VAL A 225 -2.47 15.55 -12.53
N ARG A 226 -2.10 15.30 -11.28
CA ARG A 226 -0.96 14.46 -10.92
C ARG A 226 -1.28 12.97 -11.10
N ASN A 227 -2.44 12.58 -10.64
CA ASN A 227 -3.00 11.25 -10.67
C ASN A 227 -4.53 11.36 -10.77
N ALA A 228 -5.24 10.26 -11.00
CA ALA A 228 -6.70 10.31 -11.12
C ALA A 228 -7.35 9.01 -10.63
N ILE A 229 -8.63 9.13 -10.24
CA ILE A 229 -9.53 8.00 -9.99
C ILE A 229 -10.75 8.12 -10.90
N ALA A 230 -11.07 7.04 -11.62
CA ALA A 230 -12.23 6.90 -12.47
C ALA A 230 -13.23 5.93 -11.81
N VAL A 231 -14.30 6.49 -11.24
CA VAL A 231 -15.41 5.75 -10.63
C VAL A 231 -16.41 5.46 -11.74
N VAL A 232 -16.18 4.38 -12.47
CA VAL A 232 -16.87 4.03 -13.71
C VAL A 232 -17.55 2.66 -13.64
N ARG A 233 -18.56 2.43 -14.47
CA ARG A 233 -19.21 1.17 -14.74
C ARG A 233 -19.91 1.19 -16.10
N PRO A 234 -20.08 0.02 -16.78
CA PRO A 234 -19.63 -1.33 -16.44
C PRO A 234 -18.12 -1.47 -16.30
N PRO A 235 -17.61 -2.53 -15.60
CA PRO A 235 -16.18 -2.85 -15.57
C PRO A 235 -15.66 -3.24 -16.97
N GLY A 236 -14.35 -3.47 -17.09
CA GLY A 236 -13.76 -3.68 -18.41
C GLY A 236 -12.82 -4.87 -18.57
N HIS A 237 -12.13 -5.31 -17.51
CA HIS A 237 -10.96 -6.17 -17.61
C HIS A 237 -11.20 -7.57 -18.17
N HIS A 238 -12.45 -8.05 -18.15
CA HIS A 238 -12.81 -9.33 -18.77
C HIS A 238 -13.12 -9.22 -20.26
N ALA A 239 -13.49 -8.03 -20.78
CA ALA A 239 -13.82 -7.89 -22.21
C ALA A 239 -12.58 -8.18 -23.07
N GLU A 240 -12.65 -9.26 -23.84
CA GLU A 240 -11.61 -9.69 -24.77
C GLU A 240 -11.70 -8.91 -26.10
N PRO A 241 -10.69 -8.95 -26.96
CA PRO A 241 -10.72 -8.24 -28.24
C PRO A 241 -11.92 -8.61 -29.13
N ASP A 242 -12.42 -9.83 -29.07
CA ASP A 242 -13.46 -10.38 -29.91
C ASP A 242 -14.73 -10.80 -29.16
N LYS A 243 -14.78 -10.57 -27.82
CA LYS A 243 -15.92 -11.02 -27.00
C LYS A 243 -16.10 -10.17 -25.73
N SER A 244 -17.34 -9.76 -25.48
CA SER A 244 -17.78 -9.20 -24.18
C SER A 244 -18.17 -10.34 -23.25
N LEU A 245 -17.71 -10.27 -21.97
CA LEU A 245 -18.03 -11.26 -20.94
C LEU A 245 -17.72 -10.72 -19.54
N GLY A 246 -18.24 -11.40 -18.50
CA GLY A 246 -17.92 -11.09 -17.11
C GLY A 246 -18.30 -9.68 -16.71
N PHE A 247 -19.51 -9.26 -16.98
CA PHE A 247 -20.04 -7.90 -16.76
C PHE A 247 -19.39 -6.82 -17.62
N CYS A 248 -18.39 -7.13 -18.46
CA CYS A 248 -17.58 -6.21 -19.23
C CYS A 248 -17.97 -6.21 -20.71
N PHE A 249 -18.21 -5.02 -21.26
CA PHE A 249 -18.56 -4.83 -22.68
C PHE A 249 -17.40 -4.30 -23.51
N LEU A 250 -16.69 -3.29 -23.02
CA LEU A 250 -15.46 -2.75 -23.57
C LEU A 250 -14.37 -2.84 -22.49
N ASN A 251 -13.16 -3.16 -22.89
CA ASN A 251 -12.03 -3.14 -21.96
C ASN A 251 -11.54 -1.72 -21.76
N ASN A 252 -12.03 -1.08 -20.70
CA ASN A 252 -11.83 0.33 -20.41
C ASN A 252 -10.34 0.68 -20.32
N VAL A 253 -9.56 -0.13 -19.59
CA VAL A 253 -8.13 0.06 -19.35
C VAL A 253 -7.31 -0.24 -20.60
N ALA A 254 -7.63 -1.32 -21.33
CA ALA A 254 -6.91 -1.66 -22.54
C ALA A 254 -7.11 -0.62 -23.64
N VAL A 255 -8.34 -0.16 -23.86
CA VAL A 255 -8.63 0.90 -24.83
C VAL A 255 -7.91 2.20 -24.43
N ALA A 256 -8.00 2.62 -23.16
CA ALA A 256 -7.28 3.81 -22.70
C ALA A 256 -5.77 3.67 -22.91
N THR A 257 -5.17 2.51 -22.61
CA THR A 257 -3.76 2.25 -22.84
C THR A 257 -3.37 2.44 -24.29
N LYS A 258 -4.12 1.85 -25.25
CA LYS A 258 -3.85 1.98 -26.69
C LYS A 258 -4.05 3.42 -27.18
N VAL A 259 -5.05 4.15 -26.67
CA VAL A 259 -5.26 5.58 -27.01
C VAL A 259 -4.05 6.41 -26.54
N ILE A 260 -3.61 6.21 -25.30
CA ILE A 260 -2.47 6.95 -24.74
C ILE A 260 -1.17 6.65 -25.48
N GLN A 261 -0.94 5.41 -25.87
CA GLN A 261 0.20 5.04 -26.72
C GLN A 261 0.15 5.73 -28.09
N ARG A 262 -1.02 5.69 -28.77
CA ARG A 262 -1.22 6.26 -30.11
C ARG A 262 -1.15 7.80 -30.13
N ASP A 263 -1.91 8.45 -29.22
CA ASP A 263 -2.20 9.87 -29.34
C ASP A 263 -1.23 10.74 -28.50
N HIS A 264 -0.61 10.17 -27.47
CA HIS A 264 0.32 10.90 -26.58
C HIS A 264 1.75 10.35 -26.60
N GLY A 265 2.02 9.29 -27.37
CA GLY A 265 3.37 8.75 -27.56
C GLY A 265 4.00 8.17 -26.27
N VAL A 266 3.18 7.85 -25.27
CA VAL A 266 3.63 7.17 -24.04
C VAL A 266 4.04 5.74 -24.42
N LYS A 267 5.27 5.36 -24.07
CA LYS A 267 5.81 4.07 -24.53
C LYS A 267 5.52 2.96 -23.55
N LYS A 268 5.96 3.10 -22.30
CA LYS A 268 5.87 2.03 -21.30
C LYS A 268 4.73 2.28 -20.35
N ILE A 269 3.75 1.40 -20.35
CA ILE A 269 2.60 1.46 -19.46
C ILE A 269 2.57 0.20 -18.59
N MET A 270 2.46 0.36 -17.29
CA MET A 270 2.24 -0.74 -16.36
C MET A 270 0.78 -0.76 -15.95
N ILE A 271 0.13 -1.90 -16.15
CA ILE A 271 -1.23 -2.17 -15.67
C ILE A 271 -1.12 -3.12 -14.50
N VAL A 272 -1.63 -2.72 -13.34
CA VAL A 272 -1.73 -3.57 -12.15
C VAL A 272 -3.21 -3.85 -11.90
N ASP A 273 -3.59 -5.09 -12.05
CA ASP A 273 -4.93 -5.58 -11.84
C ASP A 273 -4.97 -6.32 -10.50
N TRP A 274 -5.66 -5.76 -9.54
CA TRP A 274 -5.85 -6.36 -8.22
C TRP A 274 -7.32 -6.76 -7.96
N ASP A 275 -8.17 -6.73 -9.02
CA ASP A 275 -9.45 -7.42 -8.99
C ASP A 275 -9.23 -8.87 -8.58
N VAL A 276 -10.17 -9.46 -7.84
CA VAL A 276 -10.03 -10.85 -7.38
C VAL A 276 -10.10 -11.84 -8.54
N HIS A 277 -10.70 -11.44 -9.67
CA HIS A 277 -10.77 -12.22 -10.89
C HIS A 277 -9.59 -11.96 -11.81
N HIS A 278 -9.17 -12.95 -12.57
CA HIS A 278 -8.15 -12.78 -13.61
C HIS A 278 -8.70 -11.90 -14.74
N GLY A 279 -8.04 -10.79 -15.04
CA GLY A 279 -8.41 -9.90 -16.16
C GLY A 279 -7.98 -10.45 -17.51
N ASN A 280 -8.62 -11.53 -17.96
CA ASN A 280 -8.29 -12.26 -19.18
C ASN A 280 -8.34 -11.38 -20.42
N GLY A 281 -9.27 -10.44 -20.50
CA GLY A 281 -9.38 -9.50 -21.61
C GLY A 281 -8.19 -8.56 -21.71
N THR A 282 -7.76 -7.99 -20.59
CA THR A 282 -6.59 -7.11 -20.52
C THR A 282 -5.30 -7.88 -20.87
N GLN A 283 -5.12 -9.08 -20.29
CA GLN A 283 -3.98 -9.93 -20.62
C GLN A 283 -3.93 -10.26 -22.09
N ARG A 284 -5.06 -10.62 -22.69
CA ARG A 284 -5.15 -10.98 -24.12
C ARG A 284 -4.82 -9.79 -25.03
N ALA A 285 -5.27 -8.59 -24.69
CA ALA A 285 -5.01 -7.37 -25.46
C ALA A 285 -3.54 -6.97 -25.55
N PHE A 286 -2.71 -7.41 -24.58
CA PHE A 286 -1.28 -7.05 -24.50
C PHE A 286 -0.33 -8.24 -24.46
N PHE A 287 -0.81 -9.43 -24.78
CA PHE A 287 -0.07 -10.67 -24.58
C PHE A 287 1.25 -10.76 -25.39
N ASP A 288 1.36 -10.01 -26.48
CA ASP A 288 2.54 -9.89 -27.34
C ASP A 288 3.18 -8.48 -27.35
N ASP A 289 2.68 -7.55 -26.52
CA ASP A 289 3.13 -6.14 -26.48
C ASP A 289 4.30 -5.94 -25.49
N PRO A 290 5.53 -5.66 -25.95
CA PRO A 290 6.68 -5.46 -25.08
C PRO A 290 6.61 -4.16 -24.26
N ASN A 291 5.73 -3.24 -24.62
CA ASN A 291 5.62 -1.91 -24.02
C ASN A 291 4.55 -1.84 -22.92
N VAL A 292 3.78 -2.89 -22.72
CA VAL A 292 2.77 -2.99 -21.67
C VAL A 292 3.15 -4.12 -20.71
N LEU A 293 3.39 -3.76 -19.45
CA LEU A 293 3.56 -4.73 -18.38
C LEU A 293 2.21 -4.93 -17.71
N TYR A 294 1.65 -6.12 -17.84
CA TYR A 294 0.42 -6.51 -17.16
C TYR A 294 0.73 -7.39 -15.95
N VAL A 295 0.30 -6.96 -14.77
CA VAL A 295 0.45 -7.70 -13.50
C VAL A 295 -0.93 -7.93 -12.93
N SER A 296 -1.32 -9.19 -12.74
CA SER A 296 -2.60 -9.57 -12.17
C SER A 296 -2.44 -10.40 -10.90
N ILE A 297 -3.12 -9.96 -9.83
CA ILE A 297 -3.15 -10.65 -8.54
C ILE A 297 -4.58 -11.12 -8.31
N HIS A 298 -4.81 -12.41 -8.50
CA HIS A 298 -6.19 -12.92 -8.57
C HIS A 298 -6.35 -14.29 -7.92
N ARG A 299 -7.55 -14.62 -7.53
CA ARG A 299 -7.95 -15.97 -7.14
C ARG A 299 -8.06 -16.83 -8.41
N HIS A 300 -7.51 -18.04 -8.35
CA HIS A 300 -7.43 -18.92 -9.52
C HIS A 300 -8.04 -20.31 -9.26
N ASP A 301 -7.89 -20.82 -8.02
CA ASP A 301 -8.41 -22.12 -7.56
C ASP A 301 -8.03 -23.28 -8.52
N GLY A 302 -6.82 -23.20 -9.13
CA GLY A 302 -6.37 -24.19 -10.12
C GLY A 302 -7.20 -24.16 -11.42
N GLY A 303 -7.53 -22.97 -11.90
CA GLY A 303 -8.30 -22.72 -13.13
C GLY A 303 -9.82 -22.91 -12.98
N ARG A 304 -10.34 -23.03 -11.74
CA ARG A 304 -11.77 -23.25 -11.48
C ARG A 304 -12.54 -21.99 -11.07
N PHE A 305 -11.82 -20.98 -10.60
CA PHE A 305 -12.43 -19.68 -10.31
C PHE A 305 -12.64 -18.91 -11.62
N TYR A 306 -13.69 -18.06 -11.66
CA TYR A 306 -13.98 -17.30 -12.87
C TYR A 306 -12.74 -16.49 -13.35
N PRO A 307 -12.45 -16.45 -14.64
CA PRO A 307 -13.17 -16.92 -15.82
C PRO A 307 -12.95 -18.41 -16.18
N CYS A 308 -12.59 -19.26 -15.24
CA CYS A 308 -12.45 -20.71 -15.38
C CYS A 308 -11.47 -21.11 -16.51
N SER A 309 -10.25 -20.57 -16.45
CA SER A 309 -9.24 -20.74 -17.48
C SER A 309 -7.83 -20.83 -16.87
N ASP A 310 -6.97 -21.65 -17.47
CA ASP A 310 -5.55 -21.69 -17.14
C ASP A 310 -4.76 -20.49 -17.67
N PHE A 311 -5.39 -19.57 -18.40
CA PHE A 311 -4.74 -18.38 -18.96
C PHE A 311 -4.22 -17.42 -17.89
N GLY A 312 -4.76 -17.49 -16.66
CA GLY A 312 -4.25 -16.77 -15.48
C GLY A 312 -3.20 -17.54 -14.67
N ALA A 313 -2.70 -18.68 -15.12
CA ALA A 313 -1.70 -19.44 -14.39
C ALA A 313 -0.32 -18.73 -14.38
N LEU A 314 0.50 -19.01 -13.37
CA LEU A 314 1.78 -18.34 -13.12
C LEU A 314 2.83 -18.52 -14.24
N ASP A 315 2.70 -19.56 -15.04
CA ASP A 315 3.60 -19.88 -16.17
C ASP A 315 3.18 -19.23 -17.48
N VAL A 316 2.04 -18.53 -17.52
CA VAL A 316 1.57 -17.75 -18.66
C VAL A 316 2.19 -16.36 -18.59
N THR A 317 3.27 -16.14 -19.33
CA THR A 317 4.16 -14.97 -19.17
C THR A 317 4.18 -14.01 -20.37
N GLY A 318 3.32 -14.22 -21.38
CA GLY A 318 3.33 -13.50 -22.65
C GLY A 318 3.91 -14.33 -23.78
N VAL A 319 3.88 -13.80 -25.00
CA VAL A 319 4.43 -14.47 -26.20
C VAL A 319 5.24 -13.48 -27.05
N GLY A 320 6.18 -14.01 -27.82
CA GLY A 320 6.94 -13.24 -28.79
C GLY A 320 7.66 -12.04 -28.16
N ALA A 321 7.36 -10.83 -28.61
CA ALA A 321 7.97 -9.61 -28.07
C ALA A 321 7.48 -9.27 -26.64
N GLY A 322 6.28 -9.72 -26.29
CA GLY A 322 5.67 -9.53 -24.96
C GLY A 322 6.06 -10.60 -23.94
N GLU A 323 6.94 -11.54 -24.27
CA GLU A 323 7.37 -12.59 -23.34
C GLU A 323 8.00 -11.96 -22.06
N GLY A 324 7.55 -12.41 -20.89
CA GLY A 324 7.92 -11.84 -19.60
C GLY A 324 7.20 -10.54 -19.23
N LYS A 325 6.26 -10.04 -20.07
CA LYS A 325 5.49 -8.83 -19.78
C LYS A 325 4.13 -9.11 -19.16
N THR A 326 3.75 -10.36 -19.04
CA THR A 326 2.60 -10.84 -18.26
C THR A 326 3.12 -11.46 -16.97
N VAL A 327 2.59 -11.00 -15.84
CA VAL A 327 2.94 -11.48 -14.49
C VAL A 327 1.66 -11.85 -13.77
N ASN A 328 1.36 -13.15 -13.68
CA ASN A 328 0.23 -13.68 -12.95
C ASN A 328 0.62 -14.13 -11.55
N ILE A 329 -0.15 -13.72 -10.55
CA ILE A 329 -0.03 -14.11 -9.14
C ILE A 329 -1.32 -14.80 -8.74
N PRO A 330 -1.46 -16.12 -9.05
CA PRO A 330 -2.70 -16.85 -8.91
C PRO A 330 -2.86 -17.44 -7.50
N TRP A 331 -3.76 -16.90 -6.69
CA TRP A 331 -4.08 -17.48 -5.39
C TRP A 331 -4.83 -18.82 -5.56
N PRO A 332 -4.41 -19.89 -4.88
CA PRO A 332 -4.99 -21.23 -5.09
C PRO A 332 -6.33 -21.44 -4.41
N GLN A 333 -6.81 -20.52 -3.61
CA GLN A 333 -8.06 -20.58 -2.86
C GLN A 333 -8.48 -19.21 -2.33
N ALA A 334 -9.65 -19.12 -1.70
CA ALA A 334 -10.11 -17.95 -0.96
C ALA A 334 -9.29 -17.65 0.30
N GLY A 335 -9.49 -16.47 0.90
CA GLY A 335 -9.02 -16.11 2.23
C GLY A 335 -7.68 -15.40 2.29
N PHE A 336 -7.06 -15.06 1.16
CA PHE A 336 -5.85 -14.24 1.08
C PHE A 336 -6.14 -12.81 1.52
N GLY A 337 -5.20 -12.18 2.20
CA GLY A 337 -5.39 -10.87 2.79
C GLY A 337 -4.14 -9.99 2.71
N ASP A 338 -4.14 -8.93 3.50
CA ASP A 338 -3.14 -7.85 3.47
C ASP A 338 -1.69 -8.35 3.45
N GLY A 339 -1.36 -9.32 4.29
CA GLY A 339 0.00 -9.85 4.38
C GLY A 339 0.47 -10.50 3.08
N ASP A 340 -0.43 -11.22 2.38
CA ASP A 340 -0.15 -11.89 1.13
C ASP A 340 0.01 -10.88 -0.02
N TYR A 341 -0.89 -9.90 -0.09
CA TYR A 341 -0.84 -8.85 -1.10
C TYR A 341 0.39 -7.95 -0.93
N PHE A 342 0.74 -7.58 0.30
CA PHE A 342 1.97 -6.82 0.53
C PHE A 342 3.23 -7.60 0.16
N TYR A 343 3.24 -8.89 0.45
CA TYR A 343 4.37 -9.73 0.08
C TYR A 343 4.49 -9.86 -1.44
N ALA A 344 3.36 -10.01 -2.14
CA ALA A 344 3.32 -9.94 -3.60
C ALA A 344 3.88 -8.61 -4.15
N PHE A 345 3.46 -7.50 -3.54
CA PHE A 345 3.96 -6.17 -3.93
C PHE A 345 5.45 -6.00 -3.68
N GLN A 346 5.93 -6.41 -2.51
CA GLN A 346 7.34 -6.25 -2.14
C GLN A 346 8.28 -7.15 -2.93
N GLU A 347 7.86 -8.38 -3.19
CA GLU A 347 8.73 -9.38 -3.82
C GLU A 347 8.62 -9.41 -5.34
N VAL A 348 7.48 -9.03 -5.92
CA VAL A 348 7.21 -9.19 -7.36
C VAL A 348 6.85 -7.84 -8.00
N VAL A 349 5.74 -7.22 -7.59
CA VAL A 349 5.14 -6.09 -8.33
C VAL A 349 6.08 -4.89 -8.38
N MET A 350 6.58 -4.45 -7.22
CA MET A 350 7.42 -3.25 -7.14
C MET A 350 8.82 -3.45 -7.73
N PRO A 351 9.53 -4.56 -7.47
CA PRO A 351 10.82 -4.80 -8.11
C PRO A 351 10.74 -4.82 -9.63
N ILE A 352 9.76 -5.53 -10.20
CA ILE A 352 9.52 -5.57 -11.64
C ILE A 352 9.12 -4.19 -12.16
N GLY A 353 8.25 -3.48 -11.44
CA GLY A 353 7.83 -2.13 -11.79
C GLY A 353 9.00 -1.14 -11.88
N TYR A 354 9.94 -1.20 -10.94
CA TYR A 354 11.16 -0.37 -10.99
C TYR A 354 12.07 -0.74 -12.16
N GLU A 355 12.27 -2.04 -12.45
CA GLU A 355 13.08 -2.47 -13.59
C GLU A 355 12.42 -2.14 -14.93
N PHE A 356 11.09 -2.30 -15.01
CA PHE A 356 10.34 -1.92 -16.20
C PHE A 356 10.37 -0.41 -16.45
N ALA A 357 10.37 0.40 -15.39
CA ALA A 357 10.38 1.87 -15.42
C ALA A 357 9.26 2.45 -16.31
N PRO A 358 7.99 2.32 -15.91
CA PRO A 358 6.86 2.78 -16.69
C PRO A 358 6.79 4.31 -16.78
N ASP A 359 6.19 4.82 -17.87
CA ASP A 359 5.85 6.23 -18.05
C ASP A 359 4.49 6.58 -17.42
N LEU A 360 3.62 5.58 -17.26
CA LEU A 360 2.28 5.65 -16.66
C LEU A 360 1.97 4.33 -15.96
N VAL A 361 1.31 4.40 -14.81
CA VAL A 361 0.72 3.23 -14.13
C VAL A 361 -0.80 3.35 -14.20
N ILE A 362 -1.47 2.31 -14.63
CA ILE A 362 -2.93 2.18 -14.58
C ILE A 362 -3.26 1.02 -13.64
N ILE A 363 -4.22 1.24 -12.76
CA ILE A 363 -4.70 0.22 -11.84
C ILE A 363 -6.09 -0.20 -12.26
N SER A 364 -6.26 -1.45 -12.70
CA SER A 364 -7.56 -2.11 -12.77
C SER A 364 -7.98 -2.44 -11.34
N ALA A 365 -8.81 -1.56 -10.78
CA ALA A 365 -9.10 -1.52 -9.36
C ALA A 365 -10.45 -2.18 -9.05
N GLY A 366 -10.49 -3.51 -9.11
CA GLY A 366 -11.55 -4.26 -8.44
C GLY A 366 -11.37 -4.21 -6.93
N PHE A 367 -12.47 -4.17 -6.21
CA PHE A 367 -12.49 -4.22 -4.75
C PHE A 367 -13.25 -5.46 -4.23
N ASP A 368 -13.36 -6.48 -5.06
CA ASP A 368 -13.95 -7.79 -4.72
C ASP A 368 -12.97 -8.72 -3.97
N ALA A 369 -11.69 -8.42 -3.92
CA ALA A 369 -10.78 -9.03 -2.97
C ALA A 369 -10.89 -8.43 -1.54
N ALA A 370 -11.73 -7.41 -1.34
CA ALA A 370 -11.90 -6.75 -0.05
C ALA A 370 -12.59 -7.66 0.98
N GLU A 371 -12.22 -7.46 2.26
CA GLU A 371 -12.91 -8.12 3.36
C GLU A 371 -14.39 -7.73 3.37
N GLY A 372 -15.26 -8.75 3.33
CA GLY A 372 -16.73 -8.58 3.29
C GLY A 372 -17.34 -8.72 1.90
N ASP A 373 -16.54 -8.85 0.83
CA ASP A 373 -17.06 -9.19 -0.49
C ASP A 373 -17.32 -10.71 -0.59
N GLU A 374 -18.56 -11.07 -0.92
CA GLU A 374 -19.01 -12.47 -0.94
C GLU A 374 -18.59 -13.23 -2.20
N LEU A 375 -18.23 -12.53 -3.28
CA LEU A 375 -17.78 -13.18 -4.53
C LEU A 375 -16.29 -13.52 -4.46
N GLY A 376 -15.46 -12.64 -3.94
CA GLY A 376 -14.02 -12.86 -3.87
C GLY A 376 -13.61 -13.69 -2.67
N GLU A 377 -14.32 -13.58 -1.54
CA GLU A 377 -14.03 -14.27 -0.27
C GLU A 377 -12.59 -14.06 0.22
N CYS A 378 -11.96 -12.96 -0.17
CA CYS A 378 -10.64 -12.56 0.29
C CYS A 378 -10.74 -11.58 1.48
N LYS A 379 -9.60 -11.07 1.98
CA LYS A 379 -9.56 -10.31 3.23
C LYS A 379 -8.66 -9.08 3.15
N VAL A 380 -8.65 -8.44 1.99
CA VAL A 380 -7.88 -7.21 1.80
C VAL A 380 -8.61 -6.05 2.45
N THR A 381 -7.92 -5.33 3.34
CA THR A 381 -8.51 -4.19 4.05
C THR A 381 -8.41 -2.90 3.23
N PRO A 382 -9.26 -1.89 3.50
CA PRO A 382 -9.12 -0.57 2.89
C PRO A 382 -7.72 0.05 3.07
N GLY A 383 -7.11 -0.16 4.25
CA GLY A 383 -5.75 0.29 4.53
C GLY A 383 -4.71 -0.35 3.61
N ALA A 384 -4.87 -1.62 3.26
CA ALA A 384 -3.98 -2.31 2.34
C ALA A 384 -4.08 -1.73 0.92
N TYR A 385 -5.28 -1.50 0.40
CA TYR A 385 -5.47 -0.84 -0.89
C TYR A 385 -4.83 0.55 -0.96
N ALA A 386 -4.95 1.33 0.13
CA ALA A 386 -4.30 2.63 0.23
C ALA A 386 -2.77 2.52 0.18
N GLN A 387 -2.18 1.58 0.90
CA GLN A 387 -0.73 1.36 0.92
C GLN A 387 -0.22 0.84 -0.42
N MET A 388 -0.92 -0.10 -1.08
CA MET A 388 -0.57 -0.57 -2.41
C MET A 388 -0.62 0.57 -3.44
N THR A 389 -1.64 1.41 -3.38
CA THR A 389 -1.73 2.64 -4.20
C THR A 389 -0.52 3.55 -3.96
N HIS A 390 -0.18 3.78 -2.69
CA HIS A 390 0.96 4.61 -2.32
C HIS A 390 2.29 4.04 -2.85
N MET A 391 2.48 2.72 -2.79
CA MET A 391 3.66 2.06 -3.36
C MET A 391 3.74 2.31 -4.87
N LEU A 392 2.64 2.12 -5.62
CA LEU A 392 2.58 2.36 -7.06
C LEU A 392 2.80 3.83 -7.44
N MET A 393 2.41 4.78 -6.59
CA MET A 393 2.74 6.21 -6.77
C MET A 393 4.24 6.50 -6.72
N GLY A 394 5.06 5.57 -6.25
CA GLY A 394 6.52 5.64 -6.34
C GLY A 394 7.06 5.41 -7.76
N LEU A 395 6.24 4.87 -8.68
CA LEU A 395 6.57 4.64 -10.08
C LEU A 395 6.09 5.78 -10.99
N ALA A 396 6.57 5.85 -12.21
CA ALA A 396 6.15 6.80 -13.26
C ALA A 396 6.14 8.28 -12.81
N GLY A 397 6.91 8.64 -11.77
CA GLY A 397 6.89 9.98 -11.19
C GLY A 397 5.55 10.36 -10.55
N GLY A 398 4.77 9.37 -10.11
CA GLY A 398 3.46 9.53 -9.49
C GLY A 398 2.30 9.64 -10.46
N LYS A 399 2.50 9.38 -11.75
CA LYS A 399 1.44 9.31 -12.75
C LYS A 399 0.71 7.98 -12.62
N VAL A 400 -0.36 7.99 -11.84
CA VAL A 400 -1.19 6.81 -11.54
C VAL A 400 -2.64 7.13 -11.88
N VAL A 401 -3.30 6.20 -12.58
CA VAL A 401 -4.74 6.24 -12.84
C VAL A 401 -5.37 5.01 -12.23
N VAL A 402 -6.37 5.20 -11.40
CA VAL A 402 -7.18 4.12 -10.80
C VAL A 402 -8.48 4.03 -11.57
N ALA A 403 -8.76 2.90 -12.21
CA ALA A 403 -10.00 2.63 -12.92
C ALA A 403 -10.77 1.53 -12.18
N LEU A 404 -12.01 1.82 -11.78
CA LEU A 404 -12.87 0.87 -11.09
C LEU A 404 -13.19 -0.33 -11.99
N GLU A 405 -13.03 -1.52 -11.44
CA GLU A 405 -13.46 -2.78 -12.03
C GLU A 405 -14.56 -3.43 -11.15
N GLY A 406 -14.29 -4.58 -10.54
CA GLY A 406 -15.23 -5.30 -9.67
C GLY A 406 -15.33 -4.75 -8.24
N GLY A 407 -15.98 -5.53 -7.39
CA GLY A 407 -16.33 -5.19 -6.01
C GLY A 407 -17.84 -5.03 -5.84
N TYR A 408 -18.45 -5.91 -5.03
CA TYR A 408 -19.90 -6.16 -5.03
C TYR A 408 -20.53 -5.99 -3.65
N ASN A 409 -19.74 -5.88 -2.59
CA ASN A 409 -20.22 -5.41 -1.30
C ASN A 409 -20.13 -3.88 -1.24
N LEU A 410 -21.28 -3.19 -1.11
CA LEU A 410 -21.36 -1.72 -1.21
C LEU A 410 -20.55 -0.99 -0.13
N ASP A 411 -20.44 -1.53 1.06
CA ASP A 411 -19.63 -0.97 2.14
C ASP A 411 -18.13 -1.22 1.91
N ALA A 412 -17.76 -2.43 1.54
CA ALA A 412 -16.38 -2.80 1.26
C ALA A 412 -15.79 -1.99 0.09
N ILE A 413 -16.53 -1.91 -1.04
CA ILE A 413 -16.09 -1.15 -2.22
C ILE A 413 -15.96 0.34 -1.92
N SER A 414 -16.90 0.93 -1.17
CA SER A 414 -16.89 2.35 -0.89
C SER A 414 -15.80 2.73 0.13
N ASN A 415 -15.56 1.90 1.14
CA ASN A 415 -14.49 2.09 2.11
C ASN A 415 -13.10 1.95 1.45
N SER A 416 -12.92 0.96 0.60
CA SER A 416 -11.67 0.72 -0.13
C SER A 416 -11.37 1.84 -1.13
N ALA A 417 -12.38 2.28 -1.88
CA ALA A 417 -12.25 3.40 -2.81
C ALA A 417 -11.94 4.73 -2.08
N GLU A 418 -12.53 4.97 -0.90
CA GLU A 418 -12.18 6.13 -0.06
C GLU A 418 -10.71 6.09 0.36
N ALA A 419 -10.24 4.93 0.84
CA ALA A 419 -8.85 4.78 1.29
C ALA A 419 -7.85 4.99 0.14
N VAL A 420 -8.13 4.46 -1.06
CA VAL A 420 -7.36 4.70 -2.28
C VAL A 420 -7.38 6.19 -2.66
N ALA A 421 -8.54 6.84 -2.61
CA ALA A 421 -8.68 8.26 -2.92
C ALA A 421 -7.87 9.14 -1.95
N ARG A 422 -7.83 8.80 -0.66
CA ARG A 422 -6.98 9.45 0.34
C ARG A 422 -5.49 9.31 0.02
N ALA A 423 -5.07 8.10 -0.39
CA ALA A 423 -3.69 7.89 -0.84
C ALA A 423 -3.33 8.78 -2.04
N LEU A 424 -4.21 8.87 -3.04
CA LEU A 424 -4.00 9.70 -4.24
C LEU A 424 -3.96 11.21 -3.92
N THR A 425 -4.78 11.68 -2.98
CA THR A 425 -4.80 13.08 -2.55
C THR A 425 -3.61 13.46 -1.68
N GLY A 426 -2.92 12.46 -1.13
CA GLY A 426 -1.72 12.65 -0.31
C GLY A 426 -2.04 12.78 1.18
N ASP A 427 -3.21 12.31 1.62
CA ASP A 427 -3.54 12.19 3.04
C ASP A 427 -2.56 11.25 3.73
N VAL A 428 -2.36 11.45 5.02
CA VAL A 428 -1.55 10.55 5.84
C VAL A 428 -2.26 9.20 5.94
N LEU A 429 -1.57 8.15 5.50
CA LEU A 429 -2.12 6.80 5.55
C LEU A 429 -2.01 6.22 6.96
N ASP A 430 -2.99 5.41 7.33
CA ASP A 430 -2.95 4.67 8.58
C ASP A 430 -1.74 3.72 8.62
N LEU A 431 -1.13 3.64 9.80
CA LEU A 431 -0.04 2.69 10.03
C LEU A 431 -0.61 1.27 10.03
N MET A 432 -0.20 0.49 9.06
CA MET A 432 -0.54 -0.93 9.02
C MET A 432 0.32 -1.71 10.04
N PRO A 433 -0.28 -2.66 10.77
CA PRO A 433 0.50 -3.52 11.65
C PRO A 433 1.50 -4.35 10.83
N PRO A 434 2.60 -4.82 11.42
CA PRO A 434 3.49 -5.77 10.76
C PRO A 434 2.72 -7.01 10.36
N MET A 435 2.64 -7.28 9.06
CA MET A 435 1.91 -8.42 8.52
C MET A 435 2.87 -9.40 7.86
N ARG A 436 2.50 -10.67 7.89
CA ARG A 436 3.24 -11.74 7.21
C ARG A 436 2.33 -12.40 6.20
N PRO A 437 2.88 -12.86 5.08
CA PRO A 437 2.11 -13.69 4.17
C PRO A 437 1.68 -14.98 4.87
N SER A 438 0.60 -15.56 4.42
CA SER A 438 0.23 -16.93 4.74
C SER A 438 1.30 -17.90 4.21
N GLN A 439 1.34 -19.11 4.70
CA GLN A 439 2.26 -20.12 4.17
C GLN A 439 2.02 -20.35 2.67
N LEU A 440 0.76 -20.47 2.25
CA LEU A 440 0.40 -20.61 0.84
C LEU A 440 0.76 -19.39 0.02
N GLY A 441 0.55 -18.18 0.55
CA GLY A 441 0.94 -16.93 -0.12
C GLY A 441 2.45 -16.87 -0.35
N ASN A 442 3.25 -17.23 0.66
CA ASN A 442 4.69 -17.30 0.51
C ASN A 442 5.11 -18.32 -0.57
N GLU A 443 4.45 -19.48 -0.63
CA GLU A 443 4.73 -20.51 -1.61
C GLU A 443 4.40 -20.04 -3.04
N VAL A 444 3.22 -19.45 -3.25
CA VAL A 444 2.82 -18.88 -4.55
C VAL A 444 3.82 -17.83 -5.01
N ILE A 445 4.16 -16.87 -4.14
CA ILE A 445 5.11 -15.81 -4.48
C ILE A 445 6.49 -16.36 -4.81
N TYR A 446 6.95 -17.38 -4.07
CA TYR A 446 8.19 -18.07 -4.42
C TYR A 446 8.16 -18.66 -5.83
N GLN A 447 7.07 -19.35 -6.21
CA GLN A 447 6.93 -19.91 -7.56
C GLN A 447 6.88 -18.81 -8.62
N VAL A 448 6.16 -17.71 -8.38
CA VAL A 448 6.10 -16.56 -9.29
C VAL A 448 7.49 -15.92 -9.45
N VAL A 449 8.22 -15.68 -8.35
CA VAL A 449 9.59 -15.15 -8.38
C VAL A 449 10.50 -16.07 -9.21
N LYS A 450 10.43 -17.38 -8.98
CA LYS A 450 11.22 -18.37 -9.73
C LYS A 450 10.91 -18.34 -11.23
N MET A 451 9.63 -18.22 -11.60
CA MET A 451 9.19 -18.12 -12.99
C MET A 451 9.68 -16.82 -13.63
N GLN A 452 9.42 -15.69 -12.98
CA GLN A 452 9.70 -14.36 -13.52
C GLN A 452 11.20 -13.99 -13.50
N ALA A 453 12.03 -14.64 -12.67
CA ALA A 453 13.48 -14.44 -12.64
C ALA A 453 14.19 -14.76 -13.96
N GLN A 454 13.54 -15.47 -14.88
CA GLN A 454 14.05 -15.72 -16.23
C GLN A 454 14.07 -14.42 -17.03
N TYR A 455 13.12 -13.53 -16.81
CA TYR A 455 12.88 -12.30 -17.58
C TYR A 455 13.38 -11.05 -16.85
N TRP A 456 13.35 -11.02 -15.50
CA TRP A 456 13.63 -9.85 -14.70
C TRP A 456 14.87 -10.01 -13.84
N HIS A 457 15.85 -9.09 -13.99
CA HIS A 457 17.12 -9.14 -13.26
C HIS A 457 16.94 -8.89 -11.77
N CYS A 458 16.01 -8.01 -11.40
CA CYS A 458 15.69 -7.68 -10.00
C CYS A 458 15.23 -8.90 -9.17
N LEU A 459 14.79 -9.94 -9.82
CA LEU A 459 14.36 -11.19 -9.15
C LEU A 459 15.46 -12.26 -9.13
N ARG A 460 16.55 -12.07 -9.89
CA ARG A 460 17.67 -13.03 -9.93
C ARG A 460 18.44 -12.97 -8.60
N GLY A 461 18.61 -14.12 -7.98
CA GLY A 461 19.31 -14.22 -6.69
C GLY A 461 18.43 -13.98 -5.48
N LYS A 462 17.16 -13.61 -5.65
CA LYS A 462 16.20 -13.67 -4.55
C LYS A 462 15.97 -15.13 -4.18
N ARG A 463 16.58 -15.57 -3.09
CA ARG A 463 16.29 -16.85 -2.48
C ARG A 463 15.08 -16.71 -1.56
N SER A 464 13.89 -16.54 -2.14
CA SER A 464 12.66 -16.82 -1.41
C SER A 464 12.48 -18.31 -1.33
N ALA A 465 13.18 -18.97 -0.42
CA ALA A 465 12.97 -20.39 -0.18
C ALA A 465 11.63 -20.58 0.57
N PRO A 466 10.86 -21.65 0.28
CA PRO A 466 9.72 -22.04 1.10
C PRO A 466 10.15 -22.11 2.57
N LEU A 467 9.26 -21.71 3.48
CA LEU A 467 9.53 -21.69 4.92
C LEU A 467 10.12 -23.02 5.47
N ASP A 468 9.81 -24.16 4.82
CA ASP A 468 10.35 -25.46 5.20
C ASP A 468 11.81 -25.69 4.75
N VAL A 469 12.25 -25.03 3.67
CA VAL A 469 13.65 -25.08 3.20
C VAL A 469 14.53 -24.12 4.01
N LEU A 470 13.93 -23.03 4.56
CA LEU A 470 14.65 -22.09 5.43
C LEU A 470 15.11 -22.71 6.76
N LYS A 471 14.55 -23.87 7.16
CA LYS A 471 15.01 -24.58 8.35
C LYS A 471 16.40 -25.20 8.19
N GLU A 472 16.86 -25.42 6.96
CA GLU A 472 18.17 -26.03 6.69
C GLU A 472 19.25 -25.01 6.26
N THR A 473 18.86 -23.73 5.98
CA THR A 473 19.79 -22.68 5.49
C THR A 473 19.71 -21.37 6.29
N GLU A 474 19.24 -21.42 7.54
CA GLU A 474 19.15 -20.25 8.44
C GLU A 474 20.51 -19.58 8.71
N GLU A 475 21.61 -20.24 8.37
CA GLU A 475 22.98 -19.70 8.61
C GLU A 475 23.43 -18.64 7.62
N ASP A 476 22.75 -18.46 6.45
CA ASP A 476 23.25 -17.58 5.38
C ASP A 476 22.41 -16.31 5.09
N ALA A 477 21.25 -16.15 5.72
CA ALA A 477 20.42 -14.96 5.51
C ALA A 477 20.80 -13.84 6.51
N VAL A 478 21.58 -12.88 6.05
CA VAL A 478 21.97 -11.70 6.86
C VAL A 478 20.90 -10.62 6.72
N ASP A 479 20.19 -10.32 7.81
CA ASP A 479 19.26 -9.18 7.87
C ASP A 479 20.06 -7.88 7.93
N LEU A 480 19.70 -6.89 7.11
CA LEU A 480 20.34 -5.58 7.11
C LEU A 480 20.34 -4.92 8.50
N ARG A 481 19.29 -5.14 9.29
CA ARG A 481 19.23 -4.67 10.69
C ARG A 481 20.34 -5.29 11.54
N ASP A 482 20.60 -6.57 11.36
CA ASP A 482 21.67 -7.26 12.08
C ASP A 482 23.05 -6.78 11.62
N VAL A 483 23.23 -6.53 10.33
CA VAL A 483 24.45 -5.89 9.80
C VAL A 483 24.67 -4.53 10.45
N LEU A 484 23.66 -3.68 10.50
CA LEU A 484 23.76 -2.34 11.09
C LEU A 484 24.02 -2.39 12.60
N LYS A 485 23.37 -3.32 13.32
CA LYS A 485 23.64 -3.51 14.76
C LYS A 485 25.07 -3.96 15.01
N HIS A 486 25.55 -4.98 14.30
CA HIS A 486 26.92 -5.47 14.42
C HIS A 486 27.95 -4.40 14.02
N TYR A 487 27.68 -3.68 12.91
CA TYR A 487 28.54 -2.58 12.50
C TYR A 487 28.62 -1.49 13.57
N ARG A 488 27.46 -1.09 14.13
CA ARG A 488 27.44 -0.10 15.22
C ARG A 488 28.22 -0.61 16.44
N ALA A 489 27.94 -1.83 16.90
CA ALA A 489 28.63 -2.42 18.05
C ALA A 489 30.15 -2.46 17.82
N HIS A 490 30.58 -2.89 16.64
CA HIS A 490 31.99 -2.91 16.24
C HIS A 490 32.60 -1.50 16.29
N ARG A 491 31.94 -0.49 15.70
CA ARG A 491 32.42 0.91 15.72
C ARG A 491 32.51 1.48 17.15
N MET A 492 31.54 1.15 18.01
CA MET A 492 31.58 1.58 19.42
C MET A 492 32.73 0.90 20.16
N CYS A 493 33.00 -0.37 19.91
CA CYS A 493 34.15 -1.07 20.48
C CYS A 493 35.49 -0.50 19.97
N GLU A 494 35.62 -0.23 18.68
CA GLU A 494 36.84 0.32 18.10
C GLU A 494 37.10 1.76 18.54
N LYS A 495 36.14 2.67 18.34
CA LYS A 495 36.32 4.11 18.58
C LYS A 495 36.33 4.44 20.07
N HIS A 496 35.39 3.88 20.80
CA HIS A 496 35.15 4.22 22.19
C HIS A 496 35.72 3.21 23.19
N LYS A 497 36.39 2.14 22.70
CA LYS A 497 36.99 1.09 23.54
C LYS A 497 35.95 0.45 24.47
N LEU A 498 34.73 0.32 24.00
CA LEU A 498 33.71 -0.46 24.69
C LEU A 498 33.93 -1.95 24.41
N PHE A 499 33.36 -2.80 25.23
CA PHE A 499 33.37 -4.25 25.05
C PHE A 499 32.02 -4.85 25.37
N VAL A 500 31.72 -5.98 24.75
CA VAL A 500 30.46 -6.69 24.90
C VAL A 500 30.35 -7.28 26.32
N VAL A 501 29.19 -7.08 26.93
CA VAL A 501 28.83 -7.72 28.21
C VAL A 501 28.13 -9.03 27.90
N PRO A 502 28.74 -10.18 28.29
CA PRO A 502 28.09 -11.48 28.05
C PRO A 502 26.84 -11.61 28.93
N LEU A 503 25.73 -12.04 28.30
CA LEU A 503 24.51 -12.34 29.03
C LEU A 503 24.53 -13.82 29.45
N ALA A 504 24.65 -14.08 30.75
CA ALA A 504 24.70 -15.45 31.29
C ALA A 504 23.34 -16.19 31.15
N ASN A 505 22.32 -15.54 30.63
CA ASN A 505 21.03 -16.14 30.29
C ASN A 505 21.01 -16.49 28.79
N PRO A 506 20.98 -17.79 28.41
CA PRO A 506 21.05 -18.22 27.01
C PRO A 506 19.91 -17.69 26.13
N ASP A 507 18.72 -17.50 26.71
CA ASP A 507 17.58 -16.97 25.98
C ASP A 507 17.75 -15.48 25.65
N LEU A 508 18.29 -14.71 26.60
CA LEU A 508 18.58 -13.30 26.38
C LEU A 508 19.77 -13.10 25.45
N ASP A 509 20.81 -13.90 25.58
CA ASP A 509 21.98 -13.86 24.72
C ASP A 509 21.63 -14.15 23.25
N ARG A 510 20.78 -15.16 23.02
CA ARG A 510 20.26 -15.46 21.69
C ARG A 510 19.38 -14.33 21.10
N LEU A 511 18.61 -13.63 21.95
CA LEU A 511 17.72 -12.54 21.52
C LEU A 511 18.47 -11.24 21.26
N PHE A 512 19.51 -10.96 22.00
CA PHE A 512 20.28 -9.71 22.00
C PHE A 512 21.79 -9.96 21.88
N PRO A 513 22.25 -10.73 20.87
CA PRO A 513 23.67 -11.03 20.73
C PRO A 513 24.45 -9.72 20.53
N ASP A 514 25.54 -9.53 21.29
CA ASP A 514 26.44 -8.38 21.23
C ASP A 514 25.77 -6.99 21.36
N GLN A 515 24.57 -6.93 21.98
CA GLN A 515 23.79 -5.71 22.07
C GLN A 515 23.95 -4.96 23.40
N VAL A 516 24.71 -5.49 24.35
CA VAL A 516 25.03 -4.81 25.61
C VAL A 516 26.51 -4.52 25.64
N LEU A 517 26.87 -3.23 25.68
CA LEU A 517 28.25 -2.79 25.67
C LEU A 517 28.56 -1.97 26.95
N THR A 518 29.78 -2.02 27.42
CA THR A 518 30.24 -1.22 28.57
C THR A 518 31.70 -0.80 28.41
N ASP A 519 32.13 0.13 29.24
CA ASP A 519 33.54 0.51 29.35
C ASP A 519 34.24 -0.20 30.54
N ARG A 520 35.55 0.02 30.68
CA ARG A 520 36.36 -0.64 31.71
C ARG A 520 36.12 -0.09 33.12
N ASN A 521 35.52 1.08 33.24
CA ASN A 521 35.40 1.81 34.49
C ASN A 521 34.09 1.52 35.23
N LEU A 522 33.25 0.62 34.71
CA LEU A 522 31.92 0.35 35.24
C LEU A 522 31.89 0.13 36.75
N PHE A 523 32.83 -0.61 37.30
CA PHE A 523 32.87 -0.96 38.72
C PHE A 523 33.57 0.05 39.60
N THR A 524 34.19 1.10 39.04
CA THR A 524 34.95 2.10 39.76
C THR A 524 34.42 3.52 39.59
N ALA A 525 33.52 3.73 38.66
CA ALA A 525 32.98 5.03 38.35
C ALA A 525 31.98 5.50 39.42
N LYS A 526 32.01 6.79 39.75
CA LYS A 526 31.03 7.40 40.66
C LYS A 526 29.66 7.61 40.01
N THR A 527 29.63 7.82 38.72
CA THR A 527 28.42 8.03 37.94
C THR A 527 28.36 7.06 36.76
N VAL A 528 27.25 6.35 36.64
CA VAL A 528 27.00 5.39 35.58
C VAL A 528 25.78 5.82 34.79
N VAL A 529 25.89 5.83 33.45
CA VAL A 529 24.77 6.08 32.52
C VAL A 529 24.33 4.76 31.91
N LEU A 530 23.08 4.41 32.07
CA LEU A 530 22.42 3.35 31.32
C LEU A 530 21.74 4.00 30.11
N PHE A 531 22.32 3.84 28.92
CA PHE A 531 21.79 4.32 27.67
C PHE A 531 21.05 3.19 26.93
N VAL A 532 19.73 3.30 26.86
CA VAL A 532 18.85 2.29 26.27
C VAL A 532 18.20 2.84 25.01
N HIS A 533 18.38 2.17 23.90
CA HIS A 533 17.94 2.64 22.59
C HIS A 533 17.55 1.47 21.67
N ASP A 534 17.00 1.79 20.51
CA ASP A 534 16.59 0.87 19.46
C ASP A 534 17.23 1.23 18.10
N PHE A 535 18.45 1.67 18.11
CA PHE A 535 19.19 1.99 16.88
C PHE A 535 19.25 0.79 15.93
N GLY A 536 18.87 1.00 14.66
CA GLY A 536 18.68 -0.04 13.66
C GLY A 536 17.24 -0.55 13.53
N ASN A 537 16.30 0.05 14.27
CA ASN A 537 14.87 -0.21 14.09
C ASN A 537 14.29 0.71 13.02
N PHE A 538 14.20 0.22 11.79
CA PHE A 538 13.69 0.98 10.63
C PHE A 538 12.24 1.46 10.75
N TRP A 539 11.47 0.97 11.71
CA TRP A 539 10.08 1.39 11.92
C TRP A 539 9.95 2.84 12.40
N HIS A 540 11.03 3.41 12.93
CA HIS A 540 11.05 4.76 13.50
C HIS A 540 11.87 5.75 12.68
N GLU A 541 12.49 5.32 11.58
CA GLU A 541 13.21 6.21 10.70
C GLU A 541 12.27 6.89 9.70
N PRO A 542 12.33 8.23 9.53
CA PRO A 542 11.55 8.91 8.52
C PRO A 542 11.94 8.41 7.12
N ARG A 543 10.94 8.12 6.30
CA ARG A 543 11.02 7.55 4.94
C ARG A 543 11.93 8.31 3.95
N ASN A 544 12.51 9.45 4.35
CA ASN A 544 13.38 10.29 3.52
C ASN A 544 14.86 10.28 3.94
N THR A 545 15.23 9.49 4.91
CA THR A 545 16.65 9.35 5.20
C THR A 545 17.25 8.41 4.17
N SER A 546 18.10 8.98 3.33
CA SER A 546 18.89 8.29 2.33
C SER A 546 19.88 7.32 3.01
N ILE A 547 19.36 6.24 3.59
CA ILE A 547 20.16 5.05 3.95
C ILE A 547 20.77 4.44 2.69
N MET A 548 20.30 4.87 1.53
CA MET A 548 20.78 4.48 0.20
C MET A 548 22.16 5.05 -0.17
N ASP A 549 22.72 5.91 0.65
CA ASP A 549 24.04 6.49 0.37
C ASP A 549 25.15 5.57 0.85
N GLY A 550 25.05 4.30 0.80
CA GLY A 550 26.10 3.26 0.98
C GLY A 550 27.22 3.50 2.00
N ASP A 551 27.26 4.68 2.59
CA ASP A 551 28.26 5.13 3.54
C ASP A 551 27.75 4.95 4.97
N LEU A 552 27.92 3.75 5.48
CA LEU A 552 27.57 3.39 6.87
C LEU A 552 28.28 4.27 7.90
N GLU A 553 29.43 4.87 7.56
CA GLU A 553 30.16 5.76 8.48
C GLU A 553 29.46 7.09 8.71
N LYS A 554 28.70 7.56 7.72
CA LYS A 554 27.86 8.76 7.80
C LYS A 554 26.44 8.47 8.26
N SER A 555 26.16 7.23 8.63
CA SER A 555 24.83 6.86 9.13
C SER A 555 24.51 7.69 10.38
N ARG A 556 23.35 8.33 10.41
CA ARG A 556 22.87 9.10 11.56
C ARG A 556 22.87 8.29 12.87
N LEU A 557 22.68 6.97 12.76
CA LEU A 557 22.69 6.05 13.89
C LEU A 557 24.05 6.00 14.60
N VAL A 558 25.13 5.91 13.82
CA VAL A 558 26.50 5.88 14.34
C VAL A 558 26.89 7.26 14.85
N GLU A 559 26.55 8.32 14.13
CA GLU A 559 26.89 9.68 14.52
C GLU A 559 26.23 10.08 15.83
N GLN A 560 24.94 9.81 16.00
CA GLN A 560 24.21 10.15 17.24
C GLN A 560 24.66 9.30 18.43
N SER A 561 24.96 8.02 18.20
CA SER A 561 25.60 7.19 19.22
C SER A 561 26.92 7.78 19.66
N ASN A 562 27.75 8.24 18.72
CA ASN A 562 29.04 8.88 19.02
C ASN A 562 28.84 10.13 19.88
N GLN A 563 27.93 11.03 19.54
CA GLN A 563 27.67 12.27 20.27
C GLN A 563 27.26 12.03 21.72
N VAL A 564 26.43 11.02 22.00
CA VAL A 564 26.04 10.66 23.37
C VAL A 564 27.21 10.04 24.13
N ILE A 565 27.90 9.09 23.52
CA ILE A 565 29.02 8.39 24.17
C ILE A 565 30.21 9.33 24.40
N GLU A 566 30.53 10.24 23.48
CA GLU A 566 31.55 11.26 23.65
C GLU A 566 31.25 12.16 24.85
N TRP A 567 30.00 12.63 24.96
CA TRP A 567 29.60 13.41 26.13
C TRP A 567 29.74 12.64 27.44
N ILE A 568 29.33 11.37 27.50
CA ILE A 568 29.46 10.53 28.71
C ILE A 568 30.93 10.43 29.11
N LYS A 569 31.82 10.25 28.14
CA LYS A 569 33.26 10.16 28.36
C LYS A 569 33.91 11.49 28.75
N GLU A 570 33.49 12.60 28.14
CA GLU A 570 33.95 13.95 28.51
C GLU A 570 33.68 14.27 29.98
N LYS A 571 32.61 13.68 30.55
CA LYS A 571 32.22 13.83 31.95
C LYS A 571 32.86 12.82 32.90
N ASP A 572 33.68 11.91 32.38
CA ASP A 572 34.29 10.80 33.15
C ASP A 572 33.22 9.88 33.79
N PHE A 573 32.06 9.75 33.10
CA PHE A 573 31.00 8.81 33.47
C PHE A 573 31.27 7.46 32.83
N SER A 574 30.84 6.37 33.50
CA SER A 574 30.82 5.05 32.90
C SER A 574 29.52 4.78 32.17
N LEU A 575 29.53 3.92 31.16
CA LEU A 575 28.45 3.63 30.29
C LEU A 575 28.03 2.14 30.29
N ILE A 576 26.73 1.87 30.40
CA ILE A 576 26.14 0.63 29.89
C ILE A 576 25.24 1.03 28.72
N ASP A 577 25.63 0.62 27.51
CA ASP A 577 24.91 0.86 26.26
C ASP A 577 24.09 -0.37 25.89
N VAL A 578 22.80 -0.22 25.73
CA VAL A 578 21.85 -1.33 25.51
C VAL A 578 21.02 -1.08 24.28
N ASN A 579 21.19 -1.90 23.26
CA ASN A 579 20.31 -1.90 22.10
C ASN A 579 19.19 -2.93 22.30
N THR A 580 17.95 -2.49 22.28
CA THR A 580 16.75 -3.33 22.52
C THR A 580 16.17 -3.97 21.27
N THR A 581 16.82 -3.78 20.11
CA THR A 581 16.39 -4.39 18.85
C THR A 581 16.71 -5.88 18.82
N VAL A 582 15.69 -6.73 18.80
CA VAL A 582 15.82 -8.19 18.83
C VAL A 582 16.44 -8.72 17.54
N ALA A 583 17.27 -9.77 17.63
CA ALA A 583 17.87 -10.45 16.47
C ALA A 583 16.80 -11.13 15.58
N PHE A 584 17.03 -11.10 14.27
CA PHE A 584 15.99 -11.43 13.29
C PHE A 584 15.46 -12.86 13.29
N PRO A 585 16.25 -13.94 13.29
CA PRO A 585 15.63 -15.28 13.20
C PRO A 585 14.80 -15.60 14.43
N VAL A 586 15.13 -15.06 15.57
CA VAL A 586 14.49 -15.35 16.86
C VAL A 586 13.13 -14.67 17.00
N TYR A 587 12.93 -13.53 16.35
CA TYR A 587 11.62 -12.88 16.34
C TYR A 587 10.55 -13.74 15.64
N ARG A 588 10.94 -14.56 14.66
CA ARG A 588 10.04 -15.53 14.01
C ARG A 588 9.64 -16.71 14.90
N SER A 589 10.55 -17.22 15.71
CA SER A 589 10.30 -18.40 16.55
C SER A 589 9.59 -18.09 17.87
N ALA A 590 9.58 -16.83 18.30
CA ALA A 590 8.92 -16.41 19.54
C ALA A 590 7.40 -16.16 19.41
N MET A 591 6.85 -16.22 18.19
CA MET A 591 5.41 -16.11 17.96
C MET A 591 4.77 -17.51 17.97
N PRO A 592 3.77 -17.77 18.81
CA PRO A 592 3.10 -19.08 18.83
C PRO A 592 2.37 -19.33 17.51
N ALA A 593 2.63 -20.50 16.91
CA ALA A 593 2.03 -20.96 15.66
C ALA A 593 0.54 -21.39 15.78
N THR A 594 -0.13 -21.09 16.86
CA THR A 594 -1.51 -21.52 17.10
C THR A 594 -2.47 -20.36 17.14
N LYS A 595 -3.56 -20.48 16.36
CA LYS A 595 -4.77 -19.64 16.35
C LYS A 595 -5.54 -19.68 17.67
N GLU A 596 -4.89 -19.55 18.81
CA GLU A 596 -5.60 -19.36 20.06
C GLU A 596 -5.85 -17.88 20.28
N LYS A 597 -7.13 -17.55 20.21
CA LYS A 597 -7.82 -16.33 20.64
C LYS A 597 -6.89 -15.25 21.18
N TRP A 598 -6.82 -14.15 20.46
CA TRP A 598 -6.31 -12.85 20.90
C TRP A 598 -7.17 -12.28 22.04
N VAL A 599 -7.20 -13.01 23.15
CA VAL A 599 -7.73 -12.54 24.42
C VAL A 599 -6.55 -12.31 25.36
N THR A 600 -6.06 -11.05 25.38
CA THR A 600 -5.44 -10.40 26.54
C THR A 600 -4.34 -11.16 27.31
N LYS A 601 -3.41 -11.84 26.65
CA LYS A 601 -2.07 -12.07 27.21
C LYS A 601 -1.09 -11.34 26.34
N GLN A 602 -0.53 -10.25 26.88
CA GLN A 602 0.50 -9.44 26.23
C GLN A 602 1.60 -10.35 25.71
N ALA A 603 1.93 -10.25 24.43
CA ALA A 603 3.09 -10.94 23.86
C ALA A 603 4.31 -10.71 24.77
N PRO A 604 5.15 -11.74 25.02
CA PRO A 604 6.33 -11.56 25.84
C PRO A 604 7.18 -10.44 25.26
N ARG A 605 7.47 -9.42 26.08
CA ARG A 605 8.34 -8.30 25.74
C ARG A 605 9.75 -8.61 26.20
N PRO A 606 10.62 -9.20 25.37
CA PRO A 606 11.93 -9.68 25.81
C PRO A 606 12.83 -8.59 26.35
N TRP A 607 12.70 -7.34 25.86
CA TRP A 607 13.43 -6.19 26.39
C TRP A 607 13.12 -5.87 27.86
N ILE A 608 11.92 -6.23 28.36
CA ILE A 608 11.60 -6.13 29.78
C ILE A 608 12.45 -7.08 30.60
N GLN A 609 12.67 -8.30 30.13
CA GLN A 609 13.51 -9.31 30.78
C GLN A 609 14.97 -8.88 30.72
N LEU A 610 15.45 -8.34 29.58
CA LEU A 610 16.79 -7.82 29.43
C LEU A 610 17.07 -6.70 30.45
N MET A 611 16.15 -5.74 30.58
CA MET A 611 16.31 -4.63 31.52
C MET A 611 16.34 -5.07 32.97
N ARG A 612 15.47 -6.04 33.34
CA ARG A 612 15.53 -6.64 34.68
C ARG A 612 16.84 -7.37 34.93
N TYR A 613 17.32 -8.11 33.94
CA TYR A 613 18.61 -8.83 34.03
C TYR A 613 19.77 -7.85 34.23
N ILE A 614 19.82 -6.76 33.45
CA ILE A 614 20.88 -5.74 33.57
C ILE A 614 20.82 -5.04 34.94
N TRP A 615 19.63 -4.71 35.42
CA TRP A 615 19.48 -4.12 36.76
C TRP A 615 19.93 -5.07 37.85
N ASP A 616 19.40 -6.30 37.88
CA ASP A 616 19.61 -7.27 38.95
C ASP A 616 21.04 -7.80 39.02
N ASN A 617 21.73 -7.93 37.87
CA ASN A 617 23.07 -8.53 37.80
C ASN A 617 24.21 -7.51 37.69
N TYR A 618 23.94 -6.26 37.36
CA TYR A 618 24.96 -5.23 37.21
C TYR A 618 24.61 -3.97 38.01
N LEU A 619 23.63 -3.17 37.62
CA LEU A 619 23.40 -1.84 38.16
C LEU A 619 23.09 -1.81 39.64
N SER A 620 22.28 -2.73 40.16
CA SER A 620 21.95 -2.79 41.59
C SER A 620 23.16 -3.16 42.46
N LEU A 621 24.15 -3.81 41.89
CA LEU A 621 25.34 -4.28 42.57
C LEU A 621 26.52 -3.27 42.53
N LEU A 622 26.41 -2.19 41.74
CA LEU A 622 27.44 -1.19 41.63
C LEU A 622 27.50 -0.35 42.91
N ASP A 623 28.75 -0.06 43.35
CA ASP A 623 29.04 0.90 44.40
C ASP A 623 29.27 2.28 43.79
N CYS A 624 28.26 2.84 43.12
CA CYS A 624 28.30 4.16 42.51
C CYS A 624 27.36 5.14 43.19
N GLU A 625 27.75 6.43 43.19
CA GLU A 625 26.95 7.50 43.82
C GLU A 625 25.70 7.86 42.99
N ASN A 626 25.81 7.75 41.67
CA ASN A 626 24.77 8.21 40.73
C ASN A 626 24.54 7.22 39.61
N ILE A 627 23.28 6.94 39.31
CA ILE A 627 22.82 6.22 38.12
C ILE A 627 21.92 7.16 37.31
N ILE A 628 22.20 7.31 36.02
CA ILE A 628 21.38 8.08 35.07
C ILE A 628 20.75 7.10 34.11
N LEU A 629 19.42 7.08 34.04
CA LEU A 629 18.68 6.28 33.06
C LEU A 629 18.38 7.15 31.84
N PHE A 630 18.90 6.77 30.68
CA PHE A 630 18.70 7.50 29.44
C PHE A 630 18.05 6.60 28.37
N GLY A 631 16.78 6.88 28.05
CA GLY A 631 15.98 6.19 27.05
C GLY A 631 15.87 6.97 25.75
N PHE A 632 16.01 6.28 24.64
CA PHE A 632 15.86 6.83 23.30
C PHE A 632 14.92 5.94 22.48
N GLY A 633 13.95 6.54 21.80
CA GLY A 633 12.97 5.81 20.99
C GLY A 633 12.17 4.80 21.82
N THR A 634 12.10 3.53 21.39
CA THR A 634 11.45 2.45 22.16
C THR A 634 12.24 2.05 23.42
N GLY A 635 13.48 2.48 23.55
CA GLY A 635 14.26 2.34 24.79
C GLY A 635 13.60 3.03 25.99
N CYS A 636 12.76 4.05 25.75
CA CYS A 636 11.96 4.68 26.80
C CYS A 636 11.01 3.70 27.47
N ASP A 637 10.36 2.80 26.71
CA ASP A 637 9.47 1.75 27.24
C ASP A 637 10.24 0.79 28.16
N SER A 638 11.44 0.45 27.73
CA SER A 638 12.34 -0.46 28.43
C SER A 638 12.75 0.13 29.79
N ILE A 639 13.13 1.40 29.83
CA ILE A 639 13.43 2.12 31.06
C ILE A 639 12.20 2.24 31.97
N MET A 640 11.04 2.57 31.41
CA MET A 640 9.81 2.67 32.22
C MET A 640 9.39 1.33 32.79
N SER A 641 9.66 0.22 32.09
CA SER A 641 9.48 -1.10 32.66
C SER A 641 10.36 -1.33 33.89
N LEU A 642 11.62 -0.84 33.86
CA LEU A 642 12.51 -0.90 35.00
C LEU A 642 11.99 -0.04 36.14
N VAL A 643 11.64 1.22 35.89
CA VAL A 643 11.05 2.16 36.88
C VAL A 643 9.85 1.55 37.58
N ASN A 644 8.95 0.88 36.84
CA ASN A 644 7.72 0.33 37.38
C ASN A 644 7.92 -0.98 38.16
N ASN A 645 9.02 -1.72 37.96
CA ASN A 645 9.17 -3.05 38.50
C ASN A 645 10.35 -3.23 39.45
N ARG A 646 11.13 -2.18 39.71
CA ARG A 646 12.27 -2.21 40.64
C ARG A 646 12.25 -0.98 41.56
N GLU A 647 12.86 -1.13 42.73
CA GLU A 647 13.16 -0.01 43.61
C GLU A 647 14.45 0.64 43.11
N ILE A 648 14.31 1.83 42.56
CA ILE A 648 15.41 2.52 41.89
C ILE A 648 15.70 3.88 42.52
N GLU A 649 14.82 4.36 43.37
CA GLU A 649 14.75 5.74 43.88
C GLU A 649 15.99 6.13 44.64
N GLU A 650 16.61 5.19 45.35
CA GLU A 650 17.82 5.46 46.14
C GLU A 650 19.09 5.63 45.23
N LYS A 651 19.18 4.84 44.17
CA LYS A 651 20.39 4.80 43.32
C LYS A 651 20.27 5.68 42.07
N VAL A 652 19.08 5.86 41.53
CA VAL A 652 18.88 6.61 40.29
C VAL A 652 18.77 8.10 40.60
N THR A 653 19.60 8.89 39.95
CA THR A 653 19.65 10.35 40.10
C THR A 653 18.62 11.01 39.17
N THR A 654 18.51 10.54 37.95
CA THR A 654 17.55 11.10 36.99
C THR A 654 17.20 10.12 35.86
N VAL A 655 16.05 10.34 35.27
CA VAL A 655 15.52 9.60 34.11
C VAL A 655 15.33 10.56 32.96
N ILE A 656 16.02 10.30 31.84
CA ILE A 656 15.91 11.09 30.63
C ILE A 656 15.23 10.24 29.56
N GLN A 657 14.26 10.82 28.89
CA GLN A 657 13.53 10.17 27.80
C GLN A 657 13.58 11.07 26.56
N VAL A 658 13.97 10.52 25.42
CA VAL A 658 13.90 11.17 24.11
C VAL A 658 12.91 10.36 23.29
N GLY A 659 11.70 10.87 23.16
CA GLY A 659 10.58 10.20 22.51
C GLY A 659 10.36 10.70 21.09
N GLY A 660 9.81 9.83 20.21
CA GLY A 660 9.23 10.21 18.92
C GLY A 660 7.70 10.24 18.99
N MET A 661 7.05 10.41 17.86
CA MET A 661 5.60 10.60 17.76
C MET A 661 4.72 9.49 18.40
N ASN A 662 5.27 8.31 18.63
CA ASN A 662 4.45 7.12 18.95
C ASN A 662 4.63 6.55 20.36
N THR A 663 5.52 7.06 21.21
CA THR A 663 5.86 6.38 22.47
C THR A 663 5.76 7.30 23.68
N LEU A 664 4.74 7.11 24.48
CA LEU A 664 4.60 7.81 25.75
C LEU A 664 4.32 6.81 26.87
N VAL A 665 5.34 6.50 27.63
CA VAL A 665 5.26 5.59 28.76
C VAL A 665 5.22 6.38 30.05
N ARG A 666 4.36 5.95 30.97
CA ARG A 666 4.11 6.60 32.25
C ARG A 666 4.36 5.65 33.43
N PRO A 667 4.65 6.19 34.62
CA PRO A 667 4.71 5.41 35.85
C PRO A 667 3.37 4.71 36.14
N ASP A 668 3.44 3.56 36.81
CA ASP A 668 2.25 2.82 37.25
C ASP A 668 1.34 3.73 38.07
N PRO A 669 0.06 3.88 37.69
CA PRO A 669 -0.88 4.73 38.41
C PRO A 669 -1.18 4.28 39.85
N THR A 670 -0.83 3.05 40.20
CA THR A 670 -1.06 2.51 41.57
C THR A 670 0.04 2.83 42.58
N GLN A 671 1.19 3.38 42.12
CA GLN A 671 2.39 3.68 42.95
C GLN A 671 2.57 5.19 43.09
N ASP A 672 1.88 5.81 44.04
CA ASP A 672 1.86 7.28 44.20
C ASP A 672 3.23 7.87 44.59
N GLU A 673 3.97 7.24 45.48
CA GLU A 673 5.32 7.70 45.91
C GLU A 673 6.30 7.68 44.72
N LYS A 674 6.32 6.60 43.96
CA LYS A 674 7.14 6.47 42.78
C LYS A 674 6.78 7.49 41.70
N ARG A 675 5.50 7.81 41.56
CA ARG A 675 5.02 8.82 40.59
C ARG A 675 5.47 10.23 40.98
N GLU A 676 5.52 10.55 42.26
CA GLU A 676 5.98 11.86 42.75
C GLU A 676 7.51 11.98 42.61
N TRP A 677 8.25 10.90 42.95
CA TRP A 677 9.69 10.82 42.69
C TRP A 677 10.00 10.99 41.24
N PHE A 678 9.30 10.24 40.35
CA PHE A 678 9.49 10.32 38.90
C PHE A 678 9.23 11.72 38.36
N ARG A 679 8.23 12.42 38.87
CA ARG A 679 7.90 13.80 38.49
C ARG A 679 9.04 14.78 38.71
N SER A 680 9.76 14.65 39.79
CA SER A 680 10.86 15.55 40.17
C SER A 680 12.21 15.11 39.55
N HIS A 681 12.38 13.83 39.19
CA HIS A 681 13.64 13.27 38.74
C HIS A 681 13.61 12.86 37.25
N SER A 682 12.62 13.29 36.46
CA SER A 682 12.58 12.91 35.04
C SER A 682 12.32 14.08 34.10
N ARG A 683 12.89 13.98 32.89
CA ARG A 683 12.57 14.85 31.75
C ARG A 683 12.30 14.04 30.51
N LEU A 684 11.29 14.51 29.74
CA LEU A 684 10.86 13.94 28.47
C LEU A 684 11.03 15.00 27.37
N TYR A 685 11.81 14.69 26.37
CA TYR A 685 12.03 15.54 25.18
C TYR A 685 11.17 15.02 24.02
N LEU A 686 10.37 15.91 23.44
CA LEU A 686 9.41 15.58 22.36
C LEU A 686 9.51 16.60 21.23
N PRO A 687 9.13 16.19 20.00
CA PRO A 687 9.00 17.12 18.87
C PRO A 687 7.83 18.08 19.08
N GLU A 688 7.89 19.24 18.41
CA GLU A 688 6.87 20.31 18.51
C GLU A 688 5.46 19.84 18.13
N ASP A 689 5.36 18.95 17.14
CA ASP A 689 4.08 18.45 16.60
C ASP A 689 3.53 17.23 17.38
N HIS A 690 4.11 16.91 18.52
CA HIS A 690 3.68 15.71 19.25
C HIS A 690 2.26 15.86 19.80
N PRO A 691 1.30 14.93 19.48
CA PRO A 691 -0.12 15.04 19.85
C PRO A 691 -0.38 15.22 21.34
N VAL A 692 0.52 14.75 22.21
CA VAL A 692 0.38 14.91 23.67
C VAL A 692 0.45 16.38 24.09
N LEU A 693 1.06 17.24 23.29
CA LEU A 693 1.17 18.66 23.63
C LEU A 693 -0.19 19.37 23.59
N ASP A 694 -1.12 18.87 22.80
CA ASP A 694 -2.48 19.38 22.68
C ASP A 694 -3.44 18.77 23.74
N ASP A 695 -3.13 17.60 24.29
CA ASP A 695 -3.96 16.94 25.30
C ASP A 695 -3.47 17.23 26.73
N ARG A 696 -4.12 18.23 27.36
CA ARG A 696 -3.83 18.60 28.76
C ARG A 696 -3.98 17.44 29.74
N LYS A 697 -4.96 16.54 29.55
CA LYS A 697 -5.19 15.41 30.46
C LYS A 697 -4.09 14.38 30.33
N LEU A 698 -3.65 14.13 29.10
CA LEU A 698 -2.57 13.19 28.82
C LEU A 698 -1.23 13.72 29.35
N ARG A 699 -0.89 14.98 29.11
CA ARG A 699 0.29 15.64 29.71
C ARG A 699 0.35 15.50 31.23
N MET A 700 -0.76 15.74 31.91
CA MET A 700 -0.82 15.58 33.37
C MET A 700 -0.61 14.13 33.82
N ARG A 701 -0.96 13.14 33.01
CA ARG A 701 -0.79 11.71 33.32
C ARG A 701 0.65 11.22 33.17
N LEU A 702 1.45 11.88 32.35
CA LEU A 702 2.86 11.49 32.14
C LEU A 702 3.72 11.68 33.38
N ARG A 703 3.37 12.63 34.23
CA ARG A 703 4.10 12.90 35.49
C ARG A 703 5.60 13.12 35.29
N THR A 704 5.98 13.85 34.22
CA THR A 704 7.36 14.24 33.91
C THR A 704 7.37 15.67 33.39
N GLN A 705 8.53 16.33 33.42
CA GLN A 705 8.74 17.62 32.77
C GLN A 705 8.92 17.40 31.27
N ILE A 706 8.04 18.03 30.47
CA ILE A 706 8.10 17.91 29.00
C ILE A 706 8.89 19.09 28.45
N MET A 707 9.90 18.79 27.65
CA MET A 707 10.71 19.75 26.90
C MET A 707 10.41 19.57 25.41
N VAL A 708 10.05 20.67 24.76
CA VAL A 708 9.75 20.67 23.33
C VAL A 708 11.00 21.04 22.56
N THR A 709 11.30 20.32 21.50
CA THR A 709 12.48 20.53 20.64
C THR A 709 12.09 20.44 19.18
N ASP A 710 12.88 21.09 18.32
CA ASP A 710 12.77 20.94 16.89
C ASP A 710 12.99 19.49 16.47
N GLY A 711 12.30 19.04 15.40
CA GLY A 711 12.44 17.70 14.82
C GLY A 711 11.16 16.89 14.84
N VAL A 712 11.06 15.90 13.96
CA VAL A 712 9.86 15.05 13.78
C VAL A 712 10.08 13.64 14.34
N SER A 713 11.29 13.11 14.25
CA SER A 713 11.64 11.76 14.72
C SER A 713 12.55 11.81 15.95
N PRO A 714 12.67 10.72 16.73
CA PRO A 714 13.64 10.66 17.83
C PRO A 714 15.06 10.99 17.39
N LEU A 715 15.43 10.60 16.16
CA LEU A 715 16.75 10.89 15.57
C LEU A 715 16.98 12.39 15.31
N ASP A 716 15.93 13.18 15.11
CA ASP A 716 16.05 14.63 14.97
C ASP A 716 16.01 15.31 16.34
N VAL A 717 15.16 14.80 17.25
CA VAL A 717 14.99 15.34 18.60
C VAL A 717 16.26 15.20 19.44
N LEU A 718 17.00 14.09 19.32
CA LEU A 718 18.19 13.82 20.14
C LEU A 718 19.29 14.87 19.97
N PRO A 719 19.75 15.24 18.75
CA PRO A 719 20.76 16.29 18.60
C PRO A 719 20.29 17.64 19.11
N ALA A 720 19.03 18.00 18.86
CA ALA A 720 18.45 19.27 19.33
C ALA A 720 18.36 19.33 20.86
N ALA A 721 18.02 18.21 21.50
CA ALA A 721 17.87 18.09 22.95
C ALA A 721 19.19 17.97 23.71
N LEU A 722 20.28 17.52 23.07
CA LEU A 722 21.50 17.07 23.74
C LEU A 722 22.13 18.14 24.64
N SER A 723 22.14 19.41 24.21
CA SER A 723 22.64 20.52 25.03
C SER A 723 21.81 20.71 26.30
N GLY A 724 20.48 20.65 26.18
CA GLY A 724 19.54 20.73 27.31
C GLY A 724 19.65 19.53 28.25
N ILE A 725 19.89 18.33 27.71
CA ILE A 725 20.13 17.10 28.48
C ILE A 725 21.38 17.24 29.32
N LYS A 726 22.51 17.68 28.73
CA LYS A 726 23.79 17.90 29.40
C LYS A 726 23.61 18.85 30.61
N THR A 727 22.98 20.00 30.39
CA THR A 727 22.72 20.99 31.43
C THR A 727 21.83 20.43 32.55
N TYR A 728 20.82 19.66 32.20
CA TYR A 728 19.93 19.06 33.19
C TYR A 728 20.61 18.01 34.07
N VAL A 729 21.42 17.16 33.46
CA VAL A 729 22.19 16.15 34.19
C VAL A 729 23.13 16.83 35.17
N ASP A 730 23.88 17.86 34.74
CA ASP A 730 24.78 18.61 35.61
C ASP A 730 24.05 19.21 36.82
N GLN A 731 22.85 19.76 36.60
CA GLN A 731 22.01 20.28 37.70
C GLN A 731 21.58 19.17 38.66
N CYS A 732 21.09 18.03 38.17
CA CYS A 732 20.66 16.93 39.03
C CYS A 732 21.83 16.38 39.90
N LEU A 733 23.04 16.31 39.34
CA LEU A 733 24.21 15.86 40.06
C LEU A 733 24.62 16.87 41.14
N GLN A 734 24.52 18.18 40.87
CA GLN A 734 24.80 19.24 41.85
C GLN A 734 23.75 19.23 42.99
N ASP A 735 22.47 19.09 42.64
CA ASP A 735 21.39 19.06 43.61
C ASP A 735 21.50 17.85 44.56
N ARG A 736 21.96 16.69 44.04
CA ARG A 736 22.21 15.49 44.87
C ARG A 736 23.45 15.61 45.75
N ALA A 737 24.48 16.32 45.30
CA ALA A 737 25.70 16.55 46.06
C ALA A 737 25.55 17.64 47.12
N ALA A 738 24.51 18.47 47.06
CA ALA A 738 24.27 19.52 48.02
C ALA A 738 23.95 18.94 49.43
N PRO A 739 24.59 19.39 50.49
CA PRO A 739 24.31 18.89 51.86
C PRO A 739 22.84 19.16 52.19
N VAL A 740 22.15 18.14 52.72
CA VAL A 740 20.81 18.28 53.23
C VAL A 740 20.83 19.28 54.40
N VAL A 741 20.44 20.51 54.13
CA VAL A 741 20.27 21.52 55.20
C VAL A 741 19.07 21.06 56.04
N ALA A 742 19.34 20.48 57.18
CA ALA A 742 18.26 20.13 58.12
C ALA A 742 17.41 21.37 58.39
N PRO A 743 16.07 21.26 58.36
CA PRO A 743 15.19 22.39 58.65
C PRO A 743 15.55 22.93 60.03
N ALA A 744 15.93 24.22 60.12
CA ALA A 744 16.20 24.90 61.36
C ALA A 744 15.05 24.67 62.33
N GLY A 745 15.33 24.01 63.43
CA GLY A 745 14.36 23.68 64.45
C GLY A 745 13.60 24.92 64.91
N LEU A 746 12.26 24.88 64.75
CA LEU A 746 11.35 25.84 65.38
C LEU A 746 11.58 25.73 66.89
N GLY A 747 12.36 26.66 67.43
CA GLY A 747 12.50 26.84 68.85
C GLY A 747 11.12 27.08 69.49
N VAL A 748 10.71 26.18 70.37
CA VAL A 748 9.57 26.36 71.22
C VAL A 748 9.90 27.46 72.25
N PRO A 749 9.19 28.58 72.33
CA PRO A 749 9.37 29.52 73.42
C PRO A 749 8.80 28.90 74.71
N ARG A 750 9.55 29.00 75.76
CA ARG A 750 9.08 28.70 77.16
C ARG A 750 7.99 29.65 77.62
#